data_882aa090b11d834b97dba268872e4df6
#
_entry.id   882aa090b11d834b97dba268872e4df6
#
_cell.length_a   1.000
_cell.length_b   1.000
_cell.length_c   1.000
_cell.angle_alpha   90.00
_cell.angle_beta   90.00
_cell.angle_gamma   90.00
#
_symmetry.space_group_name_H-M   'P 1'
#
loop_
_entity.id
_entity.type
_entity.pdbx_description
1 polymer ?
#
loop_
_entity_poly.entity_id
_entity_poly.type
_entity_poly.pdbx_seq_one_letter_code
_entity_poly.pdbx_strand_id
1 'polypeptide(L)'
;MKTLKKVWRYVKRYKKHLIISLLMILIGQVLNLVSPLIVKEILDEHLMGIEKPWVEVQEEDKYTVEYFGKYYKQERYVDDDDVVVGKASILMLDNKFYITDDHIVSGKKKLEGNTLIIDVDGEEYTYTITLLNKDQVKEFYSPSVPILKVLIILLFVRFFLSIIVNYIQRITSATITINVTRDARLDATKKIQSIPIDYFEKEPAGKLSNRIVHDVGGITSLFQTTVNLVITATMSFIFAYVGMFYLDWKLALLSFVIYPLVYFWLKFFVGRIRRVATKVSELNSLITANLNEIINGISIIQIFNHQKHTAKRFDDLNREFMNEHIKEVKLHLGLGWNMINFLRQLVTAFVVLYFGWNYFHLPYGAVTAGLIYAYNEYLLRLIDPITILFRDVGNIEHAIVKAERLFTIIDSPAEDSTLYPIPRYHGDIKFENVWFSYNEKEYVLKGINLDIKAGEMVGIVGQTGSGKTTLMSLLLRFYDLKPTDYGRITVDGVDINTYPKRTYRQHIGIILQEPILFKGTIASNVKFGLDVPDEEVYNVLVKIGGKKLIDKFEDGIHHEVTRGGGNLSLGEKQLICFARVLLYDPAILVMDEATANIDTETEEMIQNALNVVAKGRTVIIIAHRLSTIKNADKIVVLHNGKKFEEGTHQELIVNNGIYANIYRSQVKLSQ
;
A
#
# COMPACT_ATOMS: atom_id res chain seq x y z
N MET A 1 -2.61 14.88 6.08
CA MET A 1 -3.36 14.64 7.34
C MET A 1 -4.71 13.94 7.16
N LYS A 2 -5.54 14.27 6.14
CA LYS A 2 -6.85 13.59 5.91
C LYS A 2 -6.68 12.08 5.65
N THR A 3 -5.71 11.68 4.83
CA THR A 3 -5.43 10.28 4.47
C THR A 3 -5.00 9.44 5.66
N LEU A 4 -4.13 9.97 6.54
CA LEU A 4 -3.72 9.28 7.78
C LEU A 4 -4.91 9.03 8.73
N LYS A 5 -5.86 9.98 8.85
CA LYS A 5 -7.09 9.78 9.63
C LYS A 5 -7.95 8.63 9.07
N LYS A 6 -8.01 8.48 7.73
CA LYS A 6 -8.73 7.38 7.09
C LYS A 6 -8.04 6.04 7.34
N VAL A 7 -6.72 5.98 7.21
CA VAL A 7 -5.93 4.78 7.55
C VAL A 7 -6.14 4.41 9.02
N TRP A 8 -6.10 5.39 9.92
CA TRP A 8 -6.31 5.17 11.36
C TRP A 8 -7.66 4.54 11.70
N ARG A 9 -8.71 4.82 10.93
CA ARG A 9 -10.02 4.18 11.09
C ARG A 9 -9.96 2.66 10.96
N TYR A 10 -9.12 2.15 10.05
CA TYR A 10 -8.89 0.71 9.88
C TYR A 10 -8.01 0.14 10.99
N VAL A 11 -6.93 0.83 11.33
CA VAL A 11 -6.01 0.41 12.39
C VAL A 11 -6.71 0.29 13.74
N LYS A 12 -7.62 1.22 14.05
CA LYS A 12 -8.39 1.23 15.31
C LYS A 12 -9.24 -0.06 15.51
N ARG A 13 -9.59 -0.78 14.45
CA ARG A 13 -10.29 -2.08 14.56
C ARG A 13 -9.42 -3.13 15.24
N TYR A 14 -8.09 -3.01 15.17
CA TYR A 14 -7.09 -3.95 15.68
C TYR A 14 -6.37 -3.44 16.93
N LYS A 15 -7.05 -2.67 17.78
CA LYS A 15 -6.49 -2.00 18.96
C LYS A 15 -5.73 -2.94 19.91
N LYS A 16 -6.16 -4.20 20.07
CA LYS A 16 -5.45 -5.20 20.93
C LYS A 16 -4.04 -5.45 20.42
N HIS A 17 -3.89 -5.75 19.14
CA HIS A 17 -2.59 -5.97 18.51
C HIS A 17 -1.73 -4.69 18.51
N LEU A 18 -2.36 -3.53 18.32
CA LEU A 18 -1.67 -2.23 18.39
C LEU A 18 -1.07 -1.99 19.77
N ILE A 19 -1.85 -2.23 20.84
CA ILE A 19 -1.38 -2.08 22.23
C ILE A 19 -0.23 -3.04 22.50
N ILE A 20 -0.32 -4.30 22.09
CA ILE A 20 0.77 -5.29 22.25
C ILE A 20 2.01 -4.81 21.51
N SER A 21 1.88 -4.36 20.25
CA SER A 21 3.00 -3.85 19.46
C SER A 21 3.68 -2.65 20.13
N LEU A 22 2.90 -1.69 20.65
CA LEU A 22 3.41 -0.53 21.37
C LEU A 22 4.11 -0.91 22.67
N LEU A 23 3.54 -1.86 23.43
CA LEU A 23 4.16 -2.39 24.64
C LEU A 23 5.49 -3.07 24.35
N MET A 24 5.56 -3.86 23.28
CA MET A 24 6.81 -4.52 22.87
C MET A 24 7.87 -3.50 22.41
N ILE A 25 7.46 -2.41 21.74
CA ILE A 25 8.37 -1.31 21.40
C ILE A 25 8.91 -0.69 22.71
N LEU A 26 8.06 -0.39 23.68
CA LEU A 26 8.47 0.19 24.95
C LEU A 26 9.46 -0.72 25.69
N ILE A 27 9.14 -2.01 25.86
CA ILE A 27 10.04 -2.99 26.48
C ILE A 27 11.37 -3.06 25.74
N GLY A 28 11.33 -3.10 24.40
CA GLY A 28 12.54 -3.11 23.57
C GLY A 28 13.43 -1.87 23.80
N GLN A 29 12.84 -0.69 23.97
CA GLN A 29 13.60 0.54 24.27
C GLN A 29 14.20 0.52 25.68
N VAL A 30 13.48 -0.01 26.68
CA VAL A 30 14.04 -0.20 28.04
C VAL A 30 15.24 -1.15 28.00
N LEU A 31 15.14 -2.29 27.32
CA LEU A 31 16.25 -3.22 27.14
C LEU A 31 17.44 -2.56 26.42
N ASN A 32 17.17 -1.69 25.46
CA ASN A 32 18.19 -0.93 24.77
C ASN A 32 18.84 0.13 25.66
N LEU A 33 18.09 0.79 26.56
CA LEU A 33 18.62 1.76 27.51
C LEU A 33 19.65 1.11 28.46
N VAL A 34 19.35 -0.08 28.96
CA VAL A 34 20.19 -0.74 29.98
C VAL A 34 21.52 -1.26 29.40
N SER A 35 21.57 -1.63 28.12
CA SER A 35 22.76 -2.28 27.53
C SER A 35 24.05 -1.45 27.62
N PRO A 36 24.12 -0.16 27.26
CA PRO A 36 25.35 0.63 27.37
C PRO A 36 25.79 0.85 28.83
N LEU A 37 24.84 0.87 29.76
CA LEU A 37 25.14 1.01 31.21
C LEU A 37 25.81 -0.23 31.75
N ILE A 38 25.33 -1.44 31.39
CA ILE A 38 26.01 -2.69 31.78
C ILE A 38 27.43 -2.75 31.20
N VAL A 39 27.62 -2.38 29.93
CA VAL A 39 28.97 -2.38 29.33
C VAL A 39 29.85 -1.33 30.00
N LYS A 40 29.30 -0.15 30.34
CA LYS A 40 30.01 0.86 31.12
C LYS A 40 30.51 0.28 32.46
N GLU A 41 29.63 -0.40 33.19
CA GLU A 41 29.96 -1.05 34.45
C GLU A 41 31.08 -2.10 34.29
N ILE A 42 30.99 -2.93 33.27
CA ILE A 42 32.02 -3.92 32.93
C ILE A 42 33.39 -3.25 32.68
N LEU A 43 33.37 -2.17 31.87
CA LEU A 43 34.62 -1.48 31.52
C LEU A 43 35.22 -0.73 32.71
N ASP A 44 34.42 0.08 33.39
CA ASP A 44 34.90 1.04 34.37
C ASP A 44 35.20 0.39 35.74
N GLU A 45 34.36 -0.60 36.13
CA GLU A 45 34.46 -1.18 37.47
C GLU A 45 35.23 -2.50 37.49
N HIS A 46 35.19 -3.28 36.39
CA HIS A 46 35.73 -4.63 36.45
C HIS A 46 36.94 -4.85 35.54
N LEU A 47 37.02 -4.19 34.38
CA LEU A 47 38.20 -4.32 33.52
C LEU A 47 39.27 -3.28 33.84
N MET A 48 38.88 -1.99 33.88
CA MET A 48 39.78 -0.90 34.24
C MET A 48 39.81 -0.67 35.75
N GLY A 49 38.88 -1.26 36.48
CA GLY A 49 38.74 -1.12 37.93
C GLY A 49 39.90 -1.65 38.73
N ILE A 50 40.80 -2.48 38.14
CA ILE A 50 42.04 -2.94 38.80
C ILE A 50 42.96 -1.77 39.18
N GLU A 51 42.92 -0.65 38.45
CA GLU A 51 43.71 0.56 38.72
C GLU A 51 43.07 1.47 39.79
N LYS A 52 41.87 1.13 40.31
CA LYS A 52 41.28 1.84 41.45
C LYS A 52 42.06 1.58 42.74
N PRO A 53 41.93 2.47 43.78
CA PRO A 53 42.65 2.32 45.02
C PRO A 53 42.41 0.97 45.70
N TRP A 54 43.50 0.39 46.20
CA TRP A 54 43.53 -0.82 47.02
C TRP A 54 43.96 -0.45 48.43
N VAL A 55 43.53 -1.27 49.38
CA VAL A 55 43.98 -1.17 50.79
C VAL A 55 44.46 -2.52 51.28
N GLU A 56 45.46 -2.49 52.13
CA GLU A 56 45.94 -3.67 52.87
C GLU A 56 44.99 -3.87 54.07
N VAL A 57 44.44 -5.09 54.24
CA VAL A 57 43.52 -5.48 55.33
C VAL A 57 44.10 -6.64 56.12
N GLN A 58 43.63 -6.79 57.36
CA GLN A 58 44.18 -7.84 58.25
C GLN A 58 43.57 -9.24 58.03
N GLU A 59 42.27 -9.26 57.59
CA GLU A 59 41.55 -10.54 57.49
C GLU A 59 41.24 -10.89 56.04
N GLU A 60 41.25 -12.20 55.77
CA GLU A 60 40.89 -12.72 54.46
C GLU A 60 39.34 -12.79 54.30
N ASP A 61 38.83 -12.32 53.19
CA ASP A 61 37.44 -12.50 52.77
C ASP A 61 37.33 -12.83 51.28
N LYS A 62 36.10 -12.93 50.78
CA LYS A 62 35.82 -13.25 49.37
C LYS A 62 36.30 -12.19 48.36
N TYR A 63 36.65 -10.97 48.80
CA TYR A 63 37.09 -9.85 47.96
C TYR A 63 38.56 -9.51 48.16
N THR A 64 39.26 -10.22 49.06
CA THR A 64 40.69 -10.04 49.29
C THR A 64 41.53 -10.86 48.32
N VAL A 65 42.73 -10.35 48.08
CA VAL A 65 43.78 -11.00 47.26
C VAL A 65 45.01 -11.12 48.11
N GLU A 66 45.55 -12.33 48.24
CA GLU A 66 46.82 -12.53 48.95
C GLU A 66 47.97 -12.21 47.99
N TYR A 67 48.91 -11.34 48.47
CA TYR A 67 50.10 -10.98 47.73
C TYR A 67 51.25 -10.83 48.73
N PHE A 68 52.29 -11.69 48.66
CA PHE A 68 53.40 -11.78 49.55
C PHE A 68 53.03 -11.86 51.05
N GLY A 69 52.00 -12.63 51.40
CA GLY A 69 51.56 -12.83 52.79
C GLY A 69 50.74 -11.65 53.35
N LYS A 70 50.33 -10.70 52.55
CA LYS A 70 49.46 -9.60 52.89
C LYS A 70 48.16 -9.74 52.12
N TYR A 71 47.05 -9.26 52.69
CA TYR A 71 45.72 -9.26 52.04
C TYR A 71 45.38 -7.88 51.52
N TYR A 72 45.08 -7.80 50.22
CA TYR A 72 44.69 -6.56 49.54
C TYR A 72 43.24 -6.62 49.13
N LYS A 73 42.51 -5.55 49.37
CA LYS A 73 41.10 -5.40 49.02
C LYS A 73 40.87 -4.06 48.29
N GLN A 74 40.06 -4.04 47.26
CA GLN A 74 39.73 -2.75 46.67
C GLN A 74 38.94 -1.89 47.64
N GLU A 75 39.21 -0.60 47.71
CA GLU A 75 38.59 0.34 48.66
C GLU A 75 37.03 0.30 48.59
N ARG A 76 36.44 0.05 47.45
CA ARG A 76 35.00 -0.09 47.26
C ARG A 76 34.36 -1.34 47.93
N TYR A 77 35.13 -2.31 48.29
CA TYR A 77 34.66 -3.54 48.94
C TYR A 77 34.99 -3.57 50.42
N VAL A 78 35.58 -2.47 50.95
CA VAL A 78 35.91 -2.32 52.37
C VAL A 78 34.62 -2.11 53.14
N ASP A 79 34.37 -2.95 54.14
CA ASP A 79 33.23 -2.83 55.06
C ASP A 79 33.67 -2.13 56.36
N ASP A 80 32.71 -1.72 57.19
CA ASP A 80 32.97 -1.00 58.46
C ASP A 80 33.77 -1.85 59.48
N ASP A 81 33.75 -3.20 59.32
CA ASP A 81 34.47 -4.14 60.19
C ASP A 81 35.91 -4.42 59.70
N ASP A 82 36.30 -3.96 58.53
CA ASP A 82 37.62 -4.16 57.96
C ASP A 82 38.68 -3.25 58.64
N VAL A 83 39.75 -3.86 59.15
CA VAL A 83 40.89 -3.11 59.71
C VAL A 83 41.88 -2.82 58.56
N VAL A 84 41.85 -1.56 58.09
CA VAL A 84 42.77 -1.09 57.05
C VAL A 84 44.16 -0.80 57.67
N VAL A 85 45.21 -1.49 57.17
CA VAL A 85 46.55 -1.38 57.63
C VAL A 85 47.42 -0.48 56.76
N GLY A 86 47.20 -0.52 55.48
CA GLY A 86 48.00 0.22 54.50
C GLY A 86 47.22 0.57 53.25
N LYS A 87 47.86 1.31 52.35
CA LYS A 87 47.32 1.69 51.05
C LYS A 87 48.12 1.03 49.94
N ALA A 88 47.48 0.72 48.83
CA ALA A 88 48.14 0.21 47.66
C ALA A 88 47.50 0.71 46.37
N SER A 89 48.23 0.70 45.29
CA SER A 89 47.69 1.02 43.96
C SER A 89 48.31 0.07 42.92
N ILE A 90 47.48 -0.34 42.00
CA ILE A 90 47.91 -1.07 40.80
C ILE A 90 47.78 -0.14 39.61
N LEU A 91 48.75 -0.14 38.72
CA LEU A 91 48.75 0.68 37.51
C LEU A 91 49.26 -0.13 36.32
N MET A 92 48.73 0.20 35.13
CA MET A 92 49.20 -0.37 33.88
C MET A 92 50.08 0.66 33.15
N LEU A 93 51.35 0.29 32.90
CA LEU A 93 52.28 1.07 32.09
C LEU A 93 52.91 0.18 31.03
N ASP A 94 53.02 0.62 29.81
CA ASP A 94 53.63 -0.12 28.69
C ASP A 94 53.15 -1.59 28.60
N ASN A 95 51.84 -1.79 28.77
CA ASN A 95 51.19 -3.12 28.73
C ASN A 95 51.60 -4.07 29.83
N LYS A 96 52.17 -3.57 30.94
CA LYS A 96 52.57 -4.32 32.13
C LYS A 96 51.90 -3.74 33.36
N PHE A 97 51.57 -4.60 34.34
CA PHE A 97 50.96 -4.20 35.59
C PHE A 97 52.03 -4.10 36.69
N TYR A 98 51.93 -3.03 37.43
CA TYR A 98 52.83 -2.77 38.58
C TYR A 98 51.96 -2.49 39.81
N ILE A 99 52.45 -2.87 40.98
CA ILE A 99 51.87 -2.55 42.27
C ILE A 99 52.82 -1.65 43.09
N THR A 100 52.23 -0.74 43.87
CA THR A 100 52.95 0.07 44.87
C THR A 100 52.17 0.07 46.18
N ASP A 101 52.86 0.21 47.28
CA ASP A 101 52.31 0.24 48.65
C ASP A 101 51.85 1.66 49.05
N ASP A 102 51.39 2.46 48.09
CA ASP A 102 50.86 3.78 48.38
C ASP A 102 49.76 4.16 47.35
N HIS A 103 48.97 5.18 47.68
CA HIS A 103 48.03 5.74 46.71
C HIS A 103 48.74 6.68 45.75
N ILE A 104 48.59 6.41 44.48
CA ILE A 104 49.22 7.18 43.40
C ILE A 104 48.43 8.45 43.12
N VAL A 105 49.13 9.59 43.12
CA VAL A 105 48.54 10.88 42.67
C VAL A 105 48.45 10.94 41.15
N SER A 106 47.51 11.70 40.64
CA SER A 106 47.37 11.91 39.19
C SER A 106 48.37 12.94 38.69
N GLY A 107 49.13 12.56 37.63
CA GLY A 107 50.11 13.45 37.02
C GLY A 107 50.78 12.80 35.81
N LYS A 108 51.77 13.45 35.25
CA LYS A 108 52.59 12.90 34.15
C LYS A 108 53.47 11.80 34.68
N LYS A 109 53.25 10.58 34.22
CA LYS A 109 53.96 9.38 34.66
C LYS A 109 55.23 9.18 33.84
N LYS A 110 56.37 8.98 34.53
CA LYS A 110 57.65 8.60 33.95
C LYS A 110 58.18 7.39 34.71
N LEU A 111 58.57 6.35 33.99
CA LEU A 111 59.14 5.14 34.57
C LEU A 111 60.64 5.15 34.46
N GLU A 112 61.37 5.06 35.59
CA GLU A 112 62.83 4.90 35.67
C GLU A 112 63.19 3.65 36.48
N GLY A 113 63.42 2.54 35.78
CA GLY A 113 63.66 1.27 36.41
C GLY A 113 62.49 0.76 37.26
N ASN A 114 62.62 0.65 38.56
CA ASN A 114 61.59 0.26 39.53
C ASN A 114 60.94 1.47 40.23
N THR A 115 61.20 2.68 39.76
CA THR A 115 60.69 3.90 40.37
C THR A 115 59.73 4.58 39.37
N LEU A 116 58.53 4.87 39.82
CA LEU A 116 57.56 5.70 39.10
C LEU A 116 57.70 7.13 39.60
N ILE A 117 57.99 8.04 38.71
CA ILE A 117 58.01 9.49 38.96
C ILE A 117 56.73 10.09 38.39
N ILE A 118 55.96 10.80 39.19
CA ILE A 118 54.76 11.51 38.77
C ILE A 118 54.97 13.00 39.00
N ASP A 119 54.93 13.77 37.93
CA ASP A 119 54.96 15.23 37.98
C ASP A 119 53.51 15.77 38.07
N VAL A 120 53.25 16.48 39.16
CA VAL A 120 51.97 17.19 39.41
C VAL A 120 52.27 18.65 39.59
N ASP A 121 52.01 19.48 38.60
CA ASP A 121 52.19 20.94 38.62
C ASP A 121 53.62 21.39 39.01
N GLY A 122 54.64 20.58 38.69
CA GLY A 122 56.04 20.81 38.95
C GLY A 122 56.55 20.24 40.27
N GLU A 123 55.75 19.53 41.03
CA GLU A 123 56.14 18.72 42.15
C GLU A 123 56.34 17.23 41.72
N GLU A 124 57.47 16.64 41.97
CA GLU A 124 57.77 15.26 41.65
C GLU A 124 57.51 14.35 42.84
N TYR A 125 56.56 13.39 42.64
CA TYR A 125 56.25 12.34 43.58
C TYR A 125 56.89 11.04 43.09
N THR A 126 57.62 10.35 43.94
CA THR A 126 58.34 9.12 43.60
C THR A 126 57.76 7.92 44.34
N TYR A 127 57.40 6.87 43.59
CA TYR A 127 56.85 5.62 44.09
C TYR A 127 57.72 4.44 43.71
N THR A 128 57.98 3.54 44.66
CA THR A 128 58.60 2.26 44.33
C THR A 128 57.58 1.31 43.82
N ILE A 129 57.76 0.79 42.60
CA ILE A 129 56.82 -0.11 41.96
C ILE A 129 57.42 -1.49 41.74
N THR A 130 56.58 -2.53 41.86
CA THR A 130 56.93 -3.92 41.62
C THR A 130 56.12 -4.45 40.45
N LEU A 131 56.84 -5.13 39.51
CA LEU A 131 56.17 -5.71 38.34
C LEU A 131 55.37 -6.95 38.75
N LEU A 132 54.10 -7.01 38.42
CA LEU A 132 53.25 -8.17 38.60
C LEU A 132 53.42 -9.16 37.46
N ASN A 133 53.56 -10.45 37.80
CA ASN A 133 53.52 -11.51 36.80
C ASN A 133 52.06 -11.83 36.40
N LYS A 134 51.88 -12.65 35.35
CA LYS A 134 50.52 -12.94 34.80
C LYS A 134 49.61 -13.63 35.82
N ASP A 135 50.14 -14.46 36.71
CA ASP A 135 49.29 -15.19 37.66
C ASP A 135 48.89 -14.27 38.81
N GLN A 136 49.76 -13.38 39.27
CA GLN A 136 49.46 -12.33 40.24
C GLN A 136 48.38 -11.36 39.68
N VAL A 137 48.50 -10.94 38.43
CA VAL A 137 47.47 -10.13 37.80
C VAL A 137 46.12 -10.83 37.77
N LYS A 138 46.07 -12.16 37.49
CA LYS A 138 44.82 -12.93 37.56
C LYS A 138 44.26 -12.97 38.99
N GLU A 139 45.10 -13.06 40.00
CA GLU A 139 44.65 -13.03 41.39
C GLU A 139 44.00 -11.69 41.73
N PHE A 140 44.59 -10.57 41.33
CA PHE A 140 44.00 -9.24 41.51
C PHE A 140 42.70 -9.02 40.73
N TYR A 141 42.42 -9.76 39.64
CA TYR A 141 41.15 -9.79 38.97
C TYR A 141 40.13 -10.75 39.59
N SER A 142 40.57 -11.70 40.44
CA SER A 142 39.72 -12.78 40.99
C SER A 142 38.46 -12.27 41.70
N PRO A 143 38.45 -11.15 42.46
CA PRO A 143 37.26 -10.63 43.10
C PRO A 143 36.23 -10.07 42.13
N SER A 144 36.68 -9.63 40.95
CA SER A 144 35.81 -9.10 39.90
C SER A 144 35.19 -10.20 39.03
N VAL A 145 35.78 -11.40 38.93
CA VAL A 145 35.34 -12.48 38.04
C VAL A 145 33.90 -12.96 38.30
N PRO A 146 33.41 -13.15 39.53
CA PRO A 146 32.04 -13.56 39.78
C PRO A 146 31.03 -12.53 39.27
N ILE A 147 31.30 -11.25 39.52
CA ILE A 147 30.42 -10.14 39.10
C ILE A 147 30.45 -10.00 37.57
N LEU A 148 31.61 -10.07 36.95
CA LEU A 148 31.76 -10.11 35.50
C LEU A 148 30.91 -11.21 34.84
N LYS A 149 30.97 -12.43 35.42
CA LYS A 149 30.13 -13.55 34.94
C LYS A 149 28.64 -13.19 34.98
N VAL A 150 28.17 -12.60 36.08
CA VAL A 150 26.76 -12.18 36.20
C VAL A 150 26.42 -11.11 35.18
N LEU A 151 27.24 -10.07 35.02
CA LEU A 151 26.99 -9.00 34.04
C LEU A 151 27.01 -9.51 32.60
N ILE A 152 27.90 -10.43 32.26
CA ILE A 152 27.92 -11.08 30.95
C ILE A 152 26.67 -11.93 30.74
N ILE A 153 26.25 -12.70 31.73
CA ILE A 153 25.01 -13.48 31.67
C ILE A 153 23.79 -12.53 31.47
N LEU A 154 23.76 -11.41 32.20
CA LEU A 154 22.69 -10.40 32.01
C LEU A 154 22.67 -9.82 30.59
N LEU A 155 23.84 -9.58 29.98
CA LEU A 155 23.91 -9.17 28.57
C LEU A 155 23.33 -10.23 27.62
N PHE A 156 23.66 -11.51 27.85
CA PHE A 156 23.10 -12.61 27.07
C PHE A 156 21.57 -12.74 27.27
N VAL A 157 21.09 -12.72 28.51
CA VAL A 157 19.64 -12.75 28.82
C VAL A 157 18.93 -11.58 28.15
N ARG A 158 19.49 -10.38 28.29
CA ARG A 158 18.95 -9.19 27.62
C ARG A 158 18.92 -9.38 26.10
N PHE A 159 19.98 -9.95 25.49
CA PHE A 159 20.04 -10.20 24.05
C PHE A 159 18.94 -11.16 23.60
N PHE A 160 18.77 -12.29 24.26
CA PHE A 160 17.71 -13.25 23.96
C PHE A 160 16.32 -12.65 24.17
N LEU A 161 16.12 -11.91 25.27
CA LEU A 161 14.85 -11.23 25.54
C LEU A 161 14.53 -10.21 24.44
N SER A 162 15.53 -9.47 23.98
CA SER A 162 15.40 -8.52 22.86
C SER A 162 14.96 -9.20 21.57
N ILE A 163 15.48 -10.39 21.26
CA ILE A 163 15.06 -11.17 20.09
C ILE A 163 13.57 -11.52 20.19
N ILE A 164 13.13 -12.03 21.34
CA ILE A 164 11.73 -12.41 21.58
C ILE A 164 10.81 -11.19 21.46
N VAL A 165 11.15 -10.09 22.11
CA VAL A 165 10.39 -8.83 22.07
C VAL A 165 10.27 -8.30 20.66
N ASN A 166 11.36 -8.25 19.90
CA ASN A 166 11.37 -7.80 18.51
C ASN A 166 10.56 -8.76 17.61
N TYR A 167 10.62 -10.05 17.85
CA TYR A 167 9.84 -11.04 17.10
C TYR A 167 8.34 -10.83 17.32
N ILE A 168 7.89 -10.72 18.58
CA ILE A 168 6.47 -10.48 18.92
C ILE A 168 6.01 -9.15 18.32
N GLN A 169 6.80 -8.09 18.42
CA GLN A 169 6.51 -6.79 17.85
C GLN A 169 6.31 -6.86 16.34
N ARG A 170 7.23 -7.52 15.61
CA ARG A 170 7.16 -7.66 14.16
C ARG A 170 5.96 -8.48 13.71
N ILE A 171 5.68 -9.62 14.36
CA ILE A 171 4.52 -10.46 14.05
C ILE A 171 3.22 -9.67 14.28
N THR A 172 3.12 -8.99 15.43
CA THR A 172 1.92 -8.23 15.78
C THR A 172 1.68 -7.07 14.79
N SER A 173 2.74 -6.36 14.44
CA SER A 173 2.69 -5.27 13.44
C SER A 173 2.32 -5.81 12.04
N ALA A 174 2.88 -6.95 11.63
CA ALA A 174 2.55 -7.59 10.36
C ALA A 174 1.08 -8.04 10.32
N THR A 175 0.57 -8.61 11.42
CA THR A 175 -0.84 -9.03 11.54
C THR A 175 -1.80 -7.83 11.36
N ILE A 176 -1.51 -6.69 11.99
CA ILE A 176 -2.29 -5.46 11.79
C ILE A 176 -2.25 -5.06 10.31
N THR A 177 -1.07 -5.01 9.73
CA THR A 177 -0.84 -4.58 8.34
C THR A 177 -1.65 -5.43 7.36
N ILE A 178 -1.57 -6.75 7.47
CA ILE A 178 -2.28 -7.70 6.59
C ILE A 178 -3.80 -7.54 6.72
N ASN A 179 -4.30 -7.47 7.95
CA ASN A 179 -5.74 -7.34 8.20
C ASN A 179 -6.29 -5.98 7.74
N VAL A 180 -5.59 -4.89 8.00
CA VAL A 180 -5.96 -3.55 7.51
C VAL A 180 -6.01 -3.51 5.99
N THR A 181 -5.02 -4.12 5.32
CA THR A 181 -4.96 -4.22 3.86
C THR A 181 -6.13 -5.04 3.32
N ARG A 182 -6.42 -6.19 3.94
CA ARG A 182 -7.57 -7.03 3.59
C ARG A 182 -8.89 -6.27 3.72
N ASP A 183 -9.11 -5.60 4.85
CA ASP A 183 -10.36 -4.88 5.10
C ASP A 183 -10.54 -3.72 4.12
N ALA A 184 -9.48 -2.95 3.86
CA ALA A 184 -9.51 -1.85 2.88
C ALA A 184 -9.80 -2.36 1.46
N ARG A 185 -9.23 -3.50 1.07
CA ARG A 185 -9.49 -4.14 -0.22
C ARG A 185 -10.93 -4.62 -0.33
N LEU A 186 -11.45 -5.24 0.72
CA LEU A 186 -12.86 -5.69 0.78
C LEU A 186 -13.82 -4.50 0.69
N ASP A 187 -13.56 -3.42 1.44
CA ASP A 187 -14.39 -2.21 1.41
C ASP A 187 -14.36 -1.57 0.01
N ALA A 188 -13.19 -1.50 -0.64
CA ALA A 188 -13.06 -1.01 -2.01
C ALA A 188 -13.81 -1.90 -3.02
N THR A 189 -13.72 -3.23 -2.89
CA THR A 189 -14.41 -4.19 -3.78
C THR A 189 -15.92 -4.12 -3.61
N LYS A 190 -16.41 -4.02 -2.38
CA LYS A 190 -17.84 -3.81 -2.11
C LYS A 190 -18.33 -2.48 -2.67
N LYS A 191 -17.52 -1.45 -2.48
CA LYS A 191 -17.87 -0.10 -2.95
C LYS A 191 -17.96 -0.03 -4.45
N ILE A 192 -17.04 -0.65 -5.19
CA ILE A 192 -17.04 -0.64 -6.66
C ILE A 192 -18.34 -1.23 -7.24
N GLN A 193 -18.96 -2.19 -6.55
CA GLN A 193 -20.24 -2.78 -6.95
C GLN A 193 -21.45 -1.84 -6.76
N SER A 194 -21.27 -0.75 -6.02
CA SER A 194 -22.32 0.24 -5.73
C SER A 194 -22.06 1.62 -6.33
N ILE A 195 -20.97 1.79 -7.07
CA ILE A 195 -20.65 3.05 -7.77
C ILE A 195 -21.51 3.14 -9.04
N PRO A 196 -22.04 4.32 -9.39
CA PRO A 196 -22.77 4.53 -10.62
C PRO A 196 -21.96 4.17 -11.88
N ILE A 197 -22.66 3.72 -12.93
CA ILE A 197 -22.02 3.24 -14.17
C ILE A 197 -21.26 4.37 -14.88
N ASP A 198 -21.70 5.61 -14.78
CA ASP A 198 -21.02 6.78 -15.35
C ASP A 198 -19.57 6.95 -14.86
N TYR A 199 -19.25 6.43 -13.70
CA TYR A 199 -17.87 6.42 -13.17
C TYR A 199 -16.96 5.49 -13.99
N PHE A 200 -17.49 4.33 -14.42
CA PHE A 200 -16.72 3.34 -15.18
C PHE A 200 -16.47 3.77 -16.62
N GLU A 201 -17.31 4.61 -17.19
CA GLU A 201 -17.09 5.19 -18.52
C GLU A 201 -15.95 6.23 -18.51
N LYS A 202 -15.78 6.94 -17.38
CA LYS A 202 -14.72 7.95 -17.21
C LYS A 202 -13.36 7.36 -16.82
N GLU A 203 -13.36 6.20 -16.17
CA GLU A 203 -12.15 5.57 -15.64
C GLU A 203 -11.93 4.17 -16.21
N PRO A 204 -10.84 3.93 -16.95
CA PRO A 204 -10.55 2.61 -17.53
C PRO A 204 -10.53 1.49 -16.47
N ALA A 205 -11.11 0.33 -16.79
CA ALA A 205 -11.22 -0.80 -15.87
C ALA A 205 -9.86 -1.28 -15.33
N GLY A 206 -8.81 -1.26 -16.17
CA GLY A 206 -7.44 -1.58 -15.75
C GLY A 206 -6.90 -0.64 -14.67
N LYS A 207 -7.25 0.66 -14.72
CA LYS A 207 -6.86 1.65 -13.72
C LYS A 207 -7.55 1.39 -12.39
N LEU A 208 -8.84 1.03 -12.40
CA LEU A 208 -9.62 0.69 -11.21
C LEU A 208 -9.09 -0.59 -10.55
N SER A 209 -8.83 -1.63 -11.36
CA SER A 209 -8.21 -2.87 -10.90
C SER A 209 -6.86 -2.62 -10.24
N ASN A 210 -6.01 -1.80 -10.86
CA ASN A 210 -4.69 -1.45 -10.29
C ASN A 210 -4.81 -0.73 -8.94
N ARG A 211 -5.81 0.16 -8.78
CA ARG A 211 -6.07 0.83 -7.49
C ARG A 211 -6.43 -0.15 -6.37
N ILE A 212 -7.24 -1.18 -6.65
CA ILE A 212 -7.67 -2.16 -5.65
C ILE A 212 -6.58 -3.20 -5.36
N VAL A 213 -5.85 -3.64 -6.39
CA VAL A 213 -4.85 -4.71 -6.24
C VAL A 213 -3.52 -4.16 -5.70
N HIS A 214 -3.03 -3.05 -6.26
CA HIS A 214 -1.69 -2.53 -5.98
C HIS A 214 -1.67 -1.28 -5.10
N ASP A 215 -2.58 -0.30 -5.29
CA ASP A 215 -2.53 0.94 -4.52
C ASP A 215 -2.97 0.76 -3.06
N VAL A 216 -3.68 -0.35 -2.73
CA VAL A 216 -3.93 -0.73 -1.33
C VAL A 216 -2.63 -0.92 -0.53
N GLY A 217 -1.53 -1.29 -1.19
CA GLY A 217 -0.20 -1.35 -0.59
C GLY A 217 0.28 0.00 -0.02
N GLY A 218 -0.26 1.12 -0.49
CA GLY A 218 -0.02 2.44 0.11
C GLY A 218 -0.49 2.53 1.57
N ILE A 219 -1.63 1.93 1.91
CA ILE A 219 -2.11 1.87 3.31
C ILE A 219 -1.14 1.07 4.19
N THR A 220 -0.66 -0.07 3.67
CA THR A 220 0.35 -0.92 4.30
C THR A 220 1.62 -0.13 4.62
N SER A 221 2.17 0.52 3.60
CA SER A 221 3.40 1.31 3.74
C SER A 221 3.23 2.48 4.71
N LEU A 222 2.11 3.20 4.65
CA LEU A 222 1.81 4.29 5.59
C LEU A 222 1.73 3.82 7.03
N PHE A 223 1.08 2.69 7.29
CA PHE A 223 1.00 2.14 8.65
C PHE A 223 2.38 1.71 9.15
N GLN A 224 3.14 0.94 8.34
CA GLN A 224 4.47 0.48 8.71
C GLN A 224 5.42 1.65 8.97
N THR A 225 5.41 2.65 8.09
CA THR A 225 6.25 3.83 8.26
C THR A 225 5.85 4.63 9.49
N THR A 226 4.55 4.81 9.76
CA THR A 226 4.08 5.53 10.95
C THR A 226 4.49 4.81 12.22
N VAL A 227 4.29 3.50 12.32
CA VAL A 227 4.61 2.72 13.52
C VAL A 227 6.12 2.57 13.69
N ASN A 228 6.84 2.15 12.64
CA ASN A 228 8.26 1.86 12.76
C ASN A 228 9.12 3.13 12.80
N LEU A 229 8.76 4.15 12.02
CA LEU A 229 9.53 5.37 11.95
C LEU A 229 9.15 6.35 13.08
N VAL A 230 7.88 6.74 13.15
CA VAL A 230 7.47 7.81 14.07
C VAL A 230 7.49 7.31 15.51
N ILE A 231 6.85 6.18 15.79
CA ILE A 231 6.71 5.70 17.17
C ILE A 231 8.04 5.16 17.70
N THR A 232 8.67 4.24 16.96
CA THR A 232 9.95 3.64 17.39
C THR A 232 11.05 4.69 17.47
N ALA A 233 11.13 5.60 16.50
CA ALA A 233 12.10 6.68 16.50
C ALA A 233 11.90 7.65 17.68
N THR A 234 10.65 8.04 17.95
CA THR A 234 10.34 8.94 19.06
C THR A 234 10.68 8.29 20.41
N MET A 235 10.35 7.00 20.59
CA MET A 235 10.71 6.25 21.78
C MET A 235 12.23 6.09 21.93
N SER A 236 12.92 5.72 20.86
CA SER A 236 14.41 5.62 20.87
C SER A 236 15.05 6.94 21.26
N PHE A 237 14.53 8.04 20.72
CA PHE A 237 14.95 9.39 21.06
C PHE A 237 14.78 9.70 22.55
N ILE A 238 13.60 9.46 23.12
CA ILE A 238 13.31 9.74 24.54
C ILE A 238 14.26 8.91 25.43
N PHE A 239 14.36 7.62 25.18
CA PHE A 239 15.19 6.72 26.00
C PHE A 239 16.69 7.00 25.85
N ALA A 240 17.16 7.37 24.65
CA ALA A 240 18.56 7.78 24.47
C ALA A 240 18.88 9.05 25.29
N TYR A 241 17.99 10.05 25.27
CA TYR A 241 18.18 11.23 26.12
C TYR A 241 18.11 10.93 27.60
N VAL A 242 17.22 10.05 28.06
CA VAL A 242 17.21 9.61 29.47
C VAL A 242 18.57 9.04 29.86
N GLY A 243 19.17 8.18 29.01
CA GLY A 243 20.51 7.64 29.26
C GLY A 243 21.61 8.70 29.24
N MET A 244 21.56 9.62 28.27
CA MET A 244 22.56 10.69 28.17
C MET A 244 22.49 11.67 29.36
N PHE A 245 21.29 12.09 29.79
CA PHE A 245 21.10 12.96 30.96
C PHE A 245 21.57 12.31 32.26
N TYR A 246 21.42 10.97 32.36
CA TYR A 246 21.93 10.20 33.50
C TYR A 246 23.45 10.19 33.55
N LEU A 247 24.13 10.13 32.38
CA LEU A 247 25.59 10.06 32.30
C LEU A 247 26.26 11.44 32.43
N ASP A 248 25.84 12.40 31.60
CA ASP A 248 26.35 13.78 31.60
C ASP A 248 25.27 14.73 31.04
N TRP A 249 24.62 15.49 31.93
CA TRP A 249 23.56 16.39 31.55
C TRP A 249 24.03 17.60 30.71
N LYS A 250 25.28 18.05 30.87
CA LYS A 250 25.83 19.20 30.13
C LYS A 250 26.03 18.83 28.67
N LEU A 251 26.66 17.68 28.43
CA LEU A 251 26.84 17.17 27.08
C LEU A 251 25.53 16.74 26.43
N ALA A 252 24.55 16.24 27.22
CA ALA A 252 23.21 15.93 26.74
C ALA A 252 22.50 17.21 26.22
N LEU A 253 22.58 18.33 26.92
CA LEU A 253 22.07 19.61 26.44
C LEU A 253 22.80 20.09 25.20
N LEU A 254 24.11 19.98 25.15
CA LEU A 254 24.91 20.39 23.99
C LEU A 254 24.53 19.60 22.73
N SER A 255 24.15 18.32 22.88
CA SER A 255 23.73 17.47 21.74
C SER A 255 22.49 17.98 21.04
N PHE A 256 21.65 18.85 21.66
CA PHE A 256 20.49 19.46 20.99
C PHE A 256 20.88 20.36 19.80
N VAL A 257 22.13 20.85 19.74
CA VAL A 257 22.65 21.64 18.61
C VAL A 257 22.65 20.82 17.31
N ILE A 258 22.67 19.49 17.39
CA ILE A 258 22.61 18.61 16.21
C ILE A 258 21.31 18.76 15.43
N TYR A 259 20.16 18.97 16.10
CA TYR A 259 18.85 18.98 15.44
C TYR A 259 18.61 20.17 14.50
N PRO A 260 18.89 21.42 14.88
CA PRO A 260 18.83 22.52 13.92
C PRO A 260 19.69 22.25 12.68
N LEU A 261 20.91 21.76 12.87
CA LEU A 261 21.83 21.45 11.76
C LEU A 261 21.25 20.37 10.84
N VAL A 262 20.75 19.27 11.41
CA VAL A 262 20.10 18.18 10.66
C VAL A 262 18.81 18.68 9.98
N TYR A 263 18.01 19.54 10.64
CA TYR A 263 16.79 20.09 10.06
C TYR A 263 17.08 20.97 8.82
N PHE A 264 18.04 21.87 8.90
CA PHE A 264 18.42 22.69 7.76
C PHE A 264 18.99 21.83 6.61
N TRP A 265 19.80 20.84 6.96
CA TRP A 265 20.33 19.90 5.99
C TRP A 265 19.23 19.07 5.32
N LEU A 266 18.30 18.52 6.09
CA LEU A 266 17.15 17.77 5.59
C LEU A 266 16.30 18.63 4.64
N LYS A 267 16.00 19.86 5.01
CA LYS A 267 15.25 20.81 4.18
C LYS A 267 15.96 21.08 2.84
N PHE A 268 17.27 21.25 2.87
CA PHE A 268 18.10 21.45 1.69
C PHE A 268 18.12 20.20 0.79
N PHE A 269 18.32 19.03 1.37
CA PHE A 269 18.34 17.74 0.66
C PHE A 269 16.99 17.44 0.01
N VAL A 270 15.90 17.47 0.80
CA VAL A 270 14.55 17.17 0.31
C VAL A 270 14.14 18.12 -0.82
N GLY A 271 14.48 19.41 -0.71
CA GLY A 271 14.18 20.38 -1.76
C GLY A 271 14.89 20.10 -3.09
N ARG A 272 16.11 19.51 -3.04
CA ARG A 272 16.86 19.13 -4.25
C ARG A 272 16.43 17.79 -4.82
N ILE A 273 16.34 16.78 -3.96
CA ILE A 273 16.01 15.42 -4.40
C ILE A 273 14.61 15.35 -5.02
N ARG A 274 13.63 16.08 -4.46
CA ARG A 274 12.25 16.11 -4.96
C ARG A 274 12.17 16.56 -6.42
N ARG A 275 12.93 17.60 -6.82
CA ARG A 275 12.93 18.09 -8.21
C ARG A 275 13.41 17.02 -9.19
N VAL A 276 14.52 16.35 -8.83
CA VAL A 276 15.10 15.30 -9.69
C VAL A 276 14.21 14.06 -9.71
N ALA A 277 13.73 13.63 -8.55
CA ALA A 277 12.82 12.47 -8.43
C ALA A 277 11.50 12.68 -9.21
N THR A 278 10.94 13.90 -9.21
CA THR A 278 9.76 14.22 -10.03
C THR A 278 10.07 14.05 -11.53
N LYS A 279 11.21 14.56 -12.01
CA LYS A 279 11.62 14.41 -13.41
C LYS A 279 11.86 12.95 -13.78
N VAL A 280 12.53 12.18 -12.93
CA VAL A 280 12.73 10.72 -13.09
C VAL A 280 11.37 10.00 -13.18
N SER A 281 10.41 10.35 -12.31
CA SER A 281 9.07 9.78 -12.33
C SER A 281 8.29 10.10 -13.61
N GLU A 282 8.39 11.35 -14.12
CA GLU A 282 7.80 11.76 -15.39
C GLU A 282 8.37 10.95 -16.56
N LEU A 283 9.70 10.84 -16.64
CA LEU A 283 10.37 10.07 -17.68
C LEU A 283 10.03 8.59 -17.63
N ASN A 284 9.94 8.00 -16.45
CA ASN A 284 9.50 6.61 -16.27
C ASN A 284 8.06 6.39 -16.75
N SER A 285 7.18 7.37 -16.54
CA SER A 285 5.81 7.34 -17.06
C SER A 285 5.78 7.41 -18.58
N LEU A 286 6.63 8.23 -19.18
CA LEU A 286 6.78 8.33 -20.65
C LEU A 286 7.34 7.04 -21.25
N ILE A 287 8.33 6.42 -20.61
CA ILE A 287 8.88 5.11 -21.00
C ILE A 287 7.77 4.04 -21.00
N THR A 288 6.97 4.00 -19.93
CA THR A 288 5.88 3.04 -19.81
C THR A 288 4.81 3.27 -20.88
N ALA A 289 4.44 4.53 -21.16
CA ALA A 289 3.49 4.87 -22.20
C ALA A 289 4.02 4.48 -23.59
N ASN A 290 5.29 4.78 -23.88
CA ASN A 290 5.93 4.43 -25.16
C ASN A 290 6.05 2.92 -25.35
N LEU A 291 6.38 2.17 -24.29
CA LEU A 291 6.41 0.71 -24.32
C LEU A 291 5.03 0.10 -24.62
N ASN A 292 3.97 0.65 -24.00
CA ASN A 292 2.60 0.23 -24.29
C ASN A 292 2.20 0.53 -25.74
N GLU A 293 2.61 1.69 -26.30
CA GLU A 293 2.40 2.05 -27.68
C GLU A 293 3.09 1.04 -28.61
N ILE A 294 4.35 0.68 -28.33
CA ILE A 294 5.12 -0.31 -29.08
C ILE A 294 4.44 -1.69 -29.04
N ILE A 295 4.02 -2.15 -27.85
CA ILE A 295 3.39 -3.48 -27.70
C ILE A 295 2.06 -3.54 -28.46
N ASN A 296 1.23 -2.51 -28.32
CA ASN A 296 -0.07 -2.45 -29.01
C ASN A 296 0.08 -2.29 -30.52
N GLY A 297 1.12 -1.60 -30.98
CA GLY A 297 1.42 -1.36 -32.39
C GLY A 297 2.40 -2.37 -33.01
N ILE A 298 2.75 -3.46 -32.32
CA ILE A 298 3.86 -4.35 -32.75
C ILE A 298 3.67 -4.91 -34.15
N SER A 299 2.45 -5.29 -34.52
CA SER A 299 2.13 -5.81 -35.86
C SER A 299 2.41 -4.76 -36.95
N ILE A 300 2.04 -3.49 -36.70
CA ILE A 300 2.28 -2.38 -37.62
C ILE A 300 3.77 -2.12 -37.74
N ILE A 301 4.49 -2.07 -36.62
CA ILE A 301 5.94 -1.84 -36.58
C ILE A 301 6.68 -2.93 -37.38
N GLN A 302 6.23 -4.21 -37.29
CA GLN A 302 6.82 -5.33 -38.00
C GLN A 302 6.52 -5.27 -39.52
N ILE A 303 5.25 -5.04 -39.90
CA ILE A 303 4.83 -4.97 -41.30
C ILE A 303 5.57 -3.84 -42.06
N PHE A 304 5.72 -2.68 -41.42
CA PHE A 304 6.37 -1.51 -42.04
C PHE A 304 7.89 -1.47 -41.80
N ASN A 305 8.51 -2.51 -41.21
CA ASN A 305 9.96 -2.58 -40.91
C ASN A 305 10.49 -1.38 -40.11
N HIS A 306 9.68 -0.87 -39.17
CA HIS A 306 9.99 0.36 -38.42
C HIS A 306 10.74 0.10 -37.09
N GLN A 307 11.22 -1.14 -36.85
CA GLN A 307 11.84 -1.58 -35.59
C GLN A 307 13.04 -0.71 -35.19
N LYS A 308 13.93 -0.41 -36.15
CA LYS A 308 15.14 0.40 -35.90
C LYS A 308 14.79 1.82 -35.46
N HIS A 309 13.80 2.44 -36.09
CA HIS A 309 13.36 3.80 -35.74
C HIS A 309 12.72 3.83 -34.34
N THR A 310 11.84 2.87 -34.06
CA THR A 310 11.17 2.74 -32.77
C THR A 310 12.16 2.46 -31.64
N ALA A 311 13.14 1.57 -31.88
CA ALA A 311 14.19 1.26 -30.91
C ALA A 311 15.06 2.51 -30.61
N LYS A 312 15.41 3.30 -31.63
CA LYS A 312 16.18 4.53 -31.45
C LYS A 312 15.40 5.54 -30.59
N ARG A 313 14.12 5.79 -30.90
CA ARG A 313 13.27 6.70 -30.12
C ARG A 313 13.16 6.27 -28.65
N PHE A 314 13.02 4.95 -28.41
CA PHE A 314 13.00 4.39 -27.06
C PHE A 314 14.35 4.58 -26.36
N ASP A 315 15.48 4.34 -27.04
CA ASP A 315 16.82 4.50 -26.49
C ASP A 315 17.11 5.97 -26.11
N ASP A 316 16.72 6.94 -26.95
CA ASP A 316 16.87 8.36 -26.66
C ASP A 316 16.12 8.74 -25.36
N LEU A 317 14.89 8.28 -25.19
CA LEU A 317 14.10 8.50 -23.98
C LEU A 317 14.71 7.79 -22.75
N ASN A 318 15.21 6.58 -22.95
CA ASN A 318 15.84 5.79 -21.88
C ASN A 318 17.18 6.40 -21.44
N ARG A 319 17.94 7.01 -22.36
CA ARG A 319 19.17 7.77 -22.04
C ARG A 319 18.86 9.02 -21.22
N GLU A 320 17.80 9.77 -21.56
CA GLU A 320 17.39 10.91 -20.75
C GLU A 320 17.01 10.46 -19.32
N PHE A 321 16.22 9.39 -19.20
CA PHE A 321 15.88 8.80 -17.91
C PHE A 321 17.14 8.38 -17.13
N MET A 322 18.07 7.67 -17.77
CA MET A 322 19.32 7.25 -17.15
C MET A 322 20.12 8.44 -16.61
N ASN A 323 20.25 9.50 -17.39
CA ASN A 323 21.00 10.69 -16.99
C ASN A 323 20.38 11.38 -15.77
N GLU A 324 19.05 11.51 -15.72
CA GLU A 324 18.36 12.10 -14.58
C GLU A 324 18.40 11.16 -13.36
N HIS A 325 18.28 9.84 -13.56
CA HIS A 325 18.39 8.86 -12.48
C HIS A 325 19.81 8.81 -11.88
N ILE A 326 20.86 8.96 -12.70
CA ILE A 326 22.24 9.10 -12.20
C ILE A 326 22.37 10.35 -11.31
N LYS A 327 21.73 11.48 -11.68
CA LYS A 327 21.72 12.69 -10.82
C LYS A 327 21.02 12.40 -9.48
N GLU A 328 19.89 11.70 -9.52
CA GLU A 328 19.16 11.28 -8.33
C GLU A 328 20.05 10.42 -7.41
N VAL A 329 20.71 9.39 -7.96
CA VAL A 329 21.61 8.50 -7.22
C VAL A 329 22.79 9.29 -6.62
N LYS A 330 23.41 10.20 -7.41
CA LYS A 330 24.50 11.04 -6.91
C LYS A 330 24.06 11.94 -5.75
N LEU A 331 22.85 12.49 -5.79
CA LEU A 331 22.30 13.27 -4.69
C LEU A 331 22.04 12.40 -3.47
N HIS A 332 21.45 11.21 -3.64
CA HIS A 332 21.23 10.27 -2.53
C HIS A 332 22.52 9.82 -1.87
N LEU A 333 23.54 9.47 -2.65
CA LEU A 333 24.81 9.02 -2.12
C LEU A 333 25.60 10.17 -1.47
N GLY A 334 25.71 11.31 -2.15
CA GLY A 334 26.51 12.44 -1.68
C GLY A 334 25.86 13.18 -0.51
N LEU A 335 24.66 13.67 -0.70
CA LEU A 335 23.97 14.52 0.26
C LEU A 335 23.08 13.75 1.25
N GLY A 336 22.74 12.50 0.96
CA GLY A 336 21.96 11.62 1.85
C GLY A 336 22.86 10.76 2.73
N TRP A 337 23.19 9.57 2.24
CA TRP A 337 23.87 8.54 3.03
C TRP A 337 25.27 8.95 3.53
N ASN A 338 26.13 9.43 2.64
CA ASN A 338 27.49 9.78 3.03
C ASN A 338 27.54 10.98 3.98
N MET A 339 26.62 11.92 3.84
CA MET A 339 26.54 13.06 4.75
C MET A 339 26.09 12.66 6.15
N ILE A 340 25.15 11.73 6.25
CA ILE A 340 24.74 11.19 7.56
C ILE A 340 25.92 10.47 8.23
N ASN A 341 26.65 9.67 7.47
CA ASN A 341 27.85 9.01 7.99
C ASN A 341 28.93 10.03 8.40
N PHE A 342 29.11 11.09 7.63
CA PHE A 342 30.01 12.17 7.99
C PHE A 342 29.57 12.86 9.28
N LEU A 343 28.29 13.19 9.44
CA LEU A 343 27.75 13.77 10.68
C LEU A 343 27.93 12.82 11.87
N ARG A 344 27.73 11.53 11.68
CA ARG A 344 27.99 10.50 12.70
C ARG A 344 29.44 10.52 13.15
N GLN A 345 30.39 10.49 12.23
CA GLN A 345 31.81 10.55 12.52
C GLN A 345 32.22 11.86 13.21
N LEU A 346 31.71 12.99 12.72
CA LEU A 346 31.96 14.30 13.30
C LEU A 346 31.45 14.40 14.74
N VAL A 347 30.25 13.90 15.00
CA VAL A 347 29.68 13.88 16.35
C VAL A 347 30.48 12.96 17.29
N THR A 348 30.88 11.76 16.81
CA THR A 348 31.74 10.87 17.57
C THR A 348 33.09 11.53 17.88
N ALA A 349 33.71 12.18 16.89
CA ALA A 349 34.95 12.91 17.11
C ALA A 349 34.78 14.05 18.15
N PHE A 350 33.66 14.76 18.09
CA PHE A 350 33.34 15.82 19.06
C PHE A 350 33.18 15.27 20.49
N VAL A 351 32.52 14.13 20.66
CA VAL A 351 32.42 13.45 21.96
C VAL A 351 33.77 13.06 22.51
N VAL A 352 34.63 12.47 21.67
CA VAL A 352 35.99 12.11 22.06
C VAL A 352 36.82 13.33 22.45
N LEU A 353 36.72 14.42 21.68
CA LEU A 353 37.39 15.68 22.02
C LEU A 353 36.88 16.30 23.33
N TYR A 354 35.59 16.30 23.56
CA TYR A 354 35.00 16.81 24.80
C TYR A 354 35.45 16.04 26.01
N PHE A 355 35.39 14.72 25.98
CA PHE A 355 35.84 13.89 27.05
C PHE A 355 37.37 13.91 27.20
N GLY A 356 38.10 13.98 26.07
CA GLY A 356 39.57 14.15 26.11
C GLY A 356 39.98 15.47 26.77
N TRP A 357 39.29 16.58 26.44
CA TRP A 357 39.51 17.86 27.11
C TRP A 357 39.22 17.78 28.60
N ASN A 358 38.09 17.19 28.98
CA ASN A 358 37.68 17.05 30.37
C ASN A 358 38.62 16.11 31.16
N TYR A 359 39.21 15.12 30.52
CA TYR A 359 40.20 14.21 31.13
C TYR A 359 41.42 14.96 31.71
N PHE A 360 41.85 16.04 31.03
CA PHE A 360 42.97 16.89 31.50
C PHE A 360 42.58 17.99 32.47
N HIS A 361 41.26 18.31 32.61
CA HIS A 361 40.82 19.44 33.43
C HIS A 361 39.93 19.06 34.61
N LEU A 362 39.42 17.83 34.64
CA LEU A 362 38.61 17.31 35.73
C LEU A 362 39.43 16.40 36.66
N PRO A 363 38.95 16.13 37.90
CA PRO A 363 39.59 15.20 38.80
C PRO A 363 39.78 13.82 38.15
N TYR A 364 40.86 13.13 38.54
CA TYR A 364 41.17 11.80 38.04
C TYR A 364 40.00 10.84 38.25
N GLY A 365 39.67 10.06 37.21
CA GLY A 365 38.54 9.12 37.24
C GLY A 365 37.19 9.73 36.86
N ALA A 366 37.07 11.05 36.68
CA ALA A 366 35.80 11.69 36.24
C ALA A 366 35.43 11.32 34.81
N VAL A 367 36.41 10.99 33.95
CA VAL A 367 36.21 10.54 32.56
C VAL A 367 36.72 9.13 32.43
N THR A 368 35.83 8.19 32.15
CA THR A 368 36.16 6.76 32.05
C THR A 368 35.91 6.25 30.64
N ALA A 369 36.55 5.14 30.26
CA ALA A 369 36.37 4.49 28.96
C ALA A 369 34.92 4.01 28.76
N GLY A 370 34.29 3.49 29.81
CA GLY A 370 32.90 3.06 29.78
C GLY A 370 31.93 4.22 29.65
N LEU A 371 32.22 5.39 30.26
CA LEU A 371 31.43 6.61 30.09
C LEU A 371 31.43 7.07 28.62
N ILE A 372 32.62 7.12 28.00
CA ILE A 372 32.75 7.49 26.58
C ILE A 372 32.00 6.50 25.69
N TYR A 373 32.14 5.20 25.94
CA TYR A 373 31.43 4.16 25.21
C TYR A 373 29.91 4.31 25.32
N ALA A 374 29.37 4.37 26.55
CA ALA A 374 27.94 4.43 26.79
C ALA A 374 27.32 5.69 26.19
N TYR A 375 28.03 6.82 26.33
CA TYR A 375 27.56 8.09 25.78
C TYR A 375 27.52 8.05 24.24
N ASN A 376 28.57 7.53 23.59
CA ASN A 376 28.64 7.38 22.15
C ASN A 376 27.52 6.45 21.62
N GLU A 377 27.23 5.35 22.32
CA GLU A 377 26.13 4.44 21.97
C GLU A 377 24.76 5.11 22.02
N TYR A 378 24.45 5.92 23.05
CA TYR A 378 23.21 6.67 23.11
C TYR A 378 23.13 7.72 22.01
N LEU A 379 24.21 8.39 21.71
CA LEU A 379 24.26 9.42 20.69
C LEU A 379 24.05 8.83 19.27
N LEU A 380 24.61 7.66 18.98
CA LEU A 380 24.33 6.96 17.72
C LEU A 380 22.84 6.64 17.55
N ARG A 381 22.15 6.30 18.63
CA ARG A 381 20.70 6.04 18.62
C ARG A 381 19.84 7.28 18.34
N LEU A 382 20.37 8.46 18.52
CA LEU A 382 19.72 9.70 18.09
C LEU A 382 19.82 9.93 16.59
N ILE A 383 20.88 9.43 15.94
CA ILE A 383 21.15 9.61 14.52
C ILE A 383 20.44 8.56 13.66
N ASP A 384 20.28 7.34 14.15
CA ASP A 384 19.67 6.24 13.39
C ASP A 384 18.25 6.54 12.85
N PRO A 385 17.31 7.12 13.63
CA PRO A 385 16.00 7.49 13.11
C PRO A 385 16.07 8.53 11.98
N ILE A 386 17.03 9.43 12.05
CA ILE A 386 17.27 10.45 11.02
C ILE A 386 17.68 9.77 9.71
N THR A 387 18.55 8.77 9.79
CA THR A 387 18.99 7.97 8.63
C THR A 387 17.80 7.29 7.93
N ILE A 388 16.87 6.72 8.71
CA ILE A 388 15.67 6.07 8.18
C ILE A 388 14.76 7.11 7.50
N LEU A 389 14.59 8.30 8.09
CA LEU A 389 13.83 9.39 7.49
C LEU A 389 14.38 9.79 6.11
N PHE A 390 15.69 9.98 5.99
CA PHE A 390 16.34 10.32 4.71
C PHE A 390 16.13 9.24 3.64
N ARG A 391 16.17 7.98 4.04
CA ARG A 391 15.98 6.85 3.13
C ARG A 391 14.53 6.74 2.65
N ASP A 392 13.55 6.96 3.53
CA ASP A 392 12.16 6.58 3.31
C ASP A 392 11.24 7.76 2.96
N VAL A 393 11.75 9.00 2.88
CA VAL A 393 10.93 10.19 2.52
C VAL A 393 10.16 10.00 1.21
N GLY A 394 10.82 9.51 0.16
CA GLY A 394 10.17 9.25 -1.13
C GLY A 394 9.08 8.19 -1.04
N ASN A 395 9.33 7.12 -0.28
CA ASN A 395 8.37 6.03 -0.07
C ASN A 395 7.11 6.51 0.65
N ILE A 396 7.24 7.47 1.58
CA ILE A 396 6.10 8.05 2.29
C ILE A 396 5.20 8.83 1.33
N GLU A 397 5.77 9.69 0.48
CA GLU A 397 4.99 10.45 -0.52
C GLU A 397 4.25 9.51 -1.47
N HIS A 398 4.93 8.50 -2.02
CA HIS A 398 4.29 7.49 -2.87
C HIS A 398 3.20 6.71 -2.15
N ALA A 399 3.39 6.36 -0.89
CA ALA A 399 2.41 5.64 -0.10
C ALA A 399 1.15 6.50 0.17
N ILE A 400 1.30 7.81 0.42
CA ILE A 400 0.19 8.76 0.57
C ILE A 400 -0.62 8.81 -0.73
N VAL A 401 0.04 9.00 -1.87
CA VAL A 401 -0.63 9.09 -3.18
C VAL A 401 -1.39 7.81 -3.52
N LYS A 402 -0.78 6.63 -3.31
CA LYS A 402 -1.45 5.34 -3.50
C LYS A 402 -2.67 5.20 -2.60
N ALA A 403 -2.54 5.49 -1.31
CA ALA A 403 -3.65 5.42 -0.38
C ALA A 403 -4.78 6.40 -0.75
N GLU A 404 -4.46 7.61 -1.20
CA GLU A 404 -5.44 8.60 -1.68
C GLU A 404 -6.22 8.09 -2.88
N ARG A 405 -5.54 7.48 -3.86
CA ARG A 405 -6.20 6.88 -5.03
C ARG A 405 -7.17 5.76 -4.64
N LEU A 406 -6.81 4.93 -3.67
CA LEU A 406 -7.74 3.91 -3.17
C LEU A 406 -8.93 4.56 -2.45
N PHE A 407 -8.70 5.56 -1.61
CA PHE A 407 -9.78 6.25 -0.91
C PHE A 407 -10.70 7.03 -1.86
N THR A 408 -10.28 7.46 -3.04
CA THR A 408 -11.20 8.02 -4.04
C THR A 408 -12.28 7.02 -4.44
N ILE A 409 -11.97 5.72 -4.50
CA ILE A 409 -12.97 4.67 -4.75
C ILE A 409 -13.86 4.47 -3.53
N ILE A 410 -13.27 4.29 -2.33
CA ILE A 410 -14.02 3.99 -1.11
C ILE A 410 -14.99 5.13 -0.74
N ASP A 411 -14.60 6.37 -0.99
CA ASP A 411 -15.37 7.56 -0.64
C ASP A 411 -16.28 8.06 -1.80
N SER A 412 -16.25 7.41 -2.98
CA SER A 412 -17.12 7.76 -4.10
C SER A 412 -18.60 7.66 -3.70
N PRO A 413 -19.50 8.47 -4.26
CA PRO A 413 -20.92 8.31 -4.03
C PRO A 413 -21.36 6.91 -4.48
N ALA A 414 -22.30 6.31 -3.76
CA ALA A 414 -22.91 5.04 -4.12
C ALA A 414 -24.28 5.30 -4.74
N GLU A 415 -24.71 4.42 -5.66
CA GLU A 415 -26.12 4.36 -6.03
C GLU A 415 -26.97 3.94 -4.83
N ASP A 416 -28.19 4.42 -4.76
CA ASP A 416 -29.14 3.88 -3.82
C ASP A 416 -29.45 2.43 -4.18
N SER A 417 -28.90 1.51 -3.38
CA SER A 417 -29.03 0.06 -3.56
C SER A 417 -30.10 -0.55 -2.68
N THR A 418 -30.99 0.25 -2.11
CA THR A 418 -32.15 -0.25 -1.35
C THR A 418 -32.96 -1.17 -2.24
N LEU A 419 -33.30 -2.33 -1.72
CA LEU A 419 -34.09 -3.34 -2.39
C LEU A 419 -35.31 -3.68 -1.53
N TYR A 420 -36.49 -3.45 -2.07
CA TYR A 420 -37.74 -3.96 -1.53
C TYR A 420 -38.58 -4.54 -2.66
N PRO A 421 -39.41 -5.58 -2.41
CA PRO A 421 -40.20 -6.21 -3.44
C PRO A 421 -41.25 -5.23 -3.98
N ILE A 422 -41.36 -5.17 -5.29
CA ILE A 422 -42.42 -4.46 -6.00
C ILE A 422 -43.17 -5.46 -6.89
N PRO A 423 -44.43 -5.20 -7.22
CA PRO A 423 -45.15 -5.99 -8.21
C PRO A 423 -44.41 -6.02 -9.55
N ARG A 424 -44.52 -7.13 -10.28
CA ARG A 424 -43.96 -7.23 -11.63
C ARG A 424 -44.64 -6.15 -12.51
N TYR A 425 -43.84 -5.43 -13.25
CA TYR A 425 -44.35 -4.42 -14.16
C TYR A 425 -45.32 -5.00 -15.21
N HIS A 426 -46.31 -4.22 -15.61
CA HIS A 426 -47.07 -4.52 -16.81
C HIS A 426 -46.23 -4.23 -18.05
N GLY A 427 -45.44 -3.15 -18.01
CA GLY A 427 -44.47 -2.80 -19.01
C GLY A 427 -44.85 -1.63 -19.93
N ASP A 428 -45.82 -0.79 -19.52
CA ASP A 428 -46.10 0.47 -20.21
C ASP A 428 -44.97 1.47 -19.94
N ILE A 429 -44.34 1.99 -21.01
CA ILE A 429 -43.19 2.90 -20.89
C ILE A 429 -43.51 4.19 -21.63
N LYS A 430 -43.32 5.35 -20.96
CA LYS A 430 -43.47 6.66 -21.59
C LYS A 430 -42.30 7.56 -21.35
N PHE A 431 -41.81 8.16 -22.43
CA PHE A 431 -40.91 9.29 -22.41
C PHE A 431 -41.71 10.54 -22.73
N GLU A 432 -41.72 11.52 -21.83
CA GLU A 432 -42.47 12.74 -21.95
C GLU A 432 -41.55 13.94 -22.02
N ASN A 433 -41.37 14.51 -23.21
CA ASN A 433 -40.52 15.67 -23.52
C ASN A 433 -39.11 15.58 -22.94
N VAL A 434 -38.46 14.41 -23.12
CA VAL A 434 -37.15 14.14 -22.51
C VAL A 434 -36.02 14.83 -23.25
N TRP A 435 -35.29 15.66 -22.53
CA TRP A 435 -34.02 16.26 -22.94
C TRP A 435 -32.91 15.74 -22.07
N PHE A 436 -31.77 15.39 -22.66
CA PHE A 436 -30.64 14.85 -21.89
C PHE A 436 -29.29 15.25 -22.47
N SER A 437 -28.35 15.58 -21.57
CA SER A 437 -26.95 15.91 -21.87
C SER A 437 -25.98 15.20 -20.90
N TYR A 438 -24.92 14.59 -21.41
CA TYR A 438 -23.87 14.02 -20.59
C TYR A 438 -23.01 15.08 -19.89
N ASN A 439 -22.77 16.21 -20.53
CA ASN A 439 -21.81 17.25 -20.13
C ASN A 439 -22.42 18.62 -19.82
N GLU A 440 -23.78 18.72 -19.78
CA GLU A 440 -24.55 19.96 -19.55
C GLU A 440 -24.32 21.07 -20.58
N LYS A 441 -23.62 20.77 -21.67
CA LYS A 441 -23.31 21.73 -22.73
C LYS A 441 -24.11 21.46 -24.01
N GLU A 442 -24.26 20.18 -24.35
CA GLU A 442 -24.85 19.76 -25.61
C GLU A 442 -25.86 18.64 -25.39
N TYR A 443 -27.09 18.88 -25.78
CA TYR A 443 -28.18 17.90 -25.67
C TYR A 443 -28.04 16.80 -26.71
N VAL A 444 -27.93 15.57 -26.22
CA VAL A 444 -27.92 14.34 -27.04
C VAL A 444 -29.36 13.91 -27.38
N LEU A 445 -30.28 14.03 -26.43
CA LEU A 445 -31.72 13.84 -26.66
C LEU A 445 -32.43 15.19 -26.57
N LYS A 446 -33.37 15.47 -27.49
CA LYS A 446 -33.99 16.79 -27.69
C LYS A 446 -35.50 16.66 -27.82
N GLY A 447 -36.21 16.66 -26.67
CA GLY A 447 -37.68 16.61 -26.63
C GLY A 447 -38.26 15.28 -27.10
N ILE A 448 -37.70 14.17 -26.62
CA ILE A 448 -38.20 12.83 -26.98
C ILE A 448 -39.56 12.59 -26.33
N ASN A 449 -40.56 12.30 -27.17
CA ASN A 449 -41.86 11.80 -26.77
C ASN A 449 -42.05 10.41 -27.39
N LEU A 450 -42.21 9.38 -26.55
CA LEU A 450 -42.33 7.99 -26.97
C LEU A 450 -43.26 7.26 -26.02
N ASP A 451 -44.26 6.57 -26.56
CA ASP A 451 -45.22 5.74 -25.84
C ASP A 451 -45.05 4.29 -26.30
N ILE A 452 -44.69 3.37 -25.40
CA ILE A 452 -44.53 1.95 -25.65
C ILE A 452 -45.54 1.21 -24.78
N LYS A 453 -46.39 0.41 -25.39
CA LYS A 453 -47.42 -0.35 -24.68
C LYS A 453 -46.89 -1.65 -24.09
N ALA A 454 -47.51 -2.10 -23.01
CA ALA A 454 -47.19 -3.40 -22.41
C ALA A 454 -47.27 -4.52 -23.45
N GLY A 455 -46.19 -5.33 -23.50
CA GLY A 455 -46.06 -6.46 -24.43
C GLY A 455 -45.68 -6.07 -25.85
N GLU A 456 -45.48 -4.78 -26.16
CA GLU A 456 -45.09 -4.30 -27.49
C GLU A 456 -43.60 -4.53 -27.74
N MET A 457 -43.26 -4.94 -28.96
CA MET A 457 -41.86 -4.99 -29.43
C MET A 457 -41.55 -3.74 -30.24
N VAL A 458 -40.62 -2.91 -29.73
CA VAL A 458 -40.26 -1.62 -30.36
C VAL A 458 -38.80 -1.67 -30.85
N GLY A 459 -38.62 -1.47 -32.15
CA GLY A 459 -37.32 -1.31 -32.77
C GLY A 459 -36.89 0.16 -32.84
N ILE A 460 -35.72 0.48 -32.29
CA ILE A 460 -35.14 1.82 -32.37
C ILE A 460 -34.02 1.84 -33.41
N VAL A 461 -34.19 2.68 -34.43
CA VAL A 461 -33.29 2.79 -35.60
C VAL A 461 -32.74 4.22 -35.71
N GLY A 462 -31.59 4.35 -36.29
CA GLY A 462 -30.96 5.64 -36.58
C GLY A 462 -29.45 5.52 -36.79
N GLN A 463 -28.87 6.58 -37.30
CA GLN A 463 -27.40 6.62 -37.51
C GLN A 463 -26.63 6.59 -36.17
N THR A 464 -25.33 6.27 -36.24
CA THR A 464 -24.45 6.39 -35.08
C THR A 464 -24.48 7.81 -34.53
N GLY A 465 -24.62 7.99 -33.23
CA GLY A 465 -24.75 9.30 -32.60
C GLY A 465 -26.17 9.88 -32.59
N SER A 466 -27.20 9.15 -33.08
CA SER A 466 -28.58 9.65 -33.05
C SER A 466 -29.26 9.61 -31.68
N GLY A 467 -28.64 9.02 -30.64
CA GLY A 467 -29.16 8.98 -29.27
C GLY A 467 -29.77 7.63 -28.84
N LYS A 468 -29.69 6.57 -29.66
CA LYS A 468 -30.27 5.23 -29.35
C LYS A 468 -29.79 4.65 -28.02
N THR A 469 -28.48 4.53 -27.87
CA THR A 469 -27.84 4.01 -26.64
C THR A 469 -28.13 4.90 -25.43
N THR A 470 -28.23 6.23 -25.64
CA THR A 470 -28.58 7.19 -24.59
C THR A 470 -29.99 6.98 -24.07
N LEU A 471 -30.95 6.72 -24.95
CA LEU A 471 -32.34 6.45 -24.59
C LEU A 471 -32.45 5.15 -23.76
N MET A 472 -31.72 4.09 -24.17
CA MET A 472 -31.60 2.84 -23.40
C MET A 472 -30.96 3.09 -22.02
N SER A 473 -29.87 3.85 -21.99
CA SER A 473 -29.13 4.15 -20.75
C SER A 473 -29.99 4.90 -19.73
N LEU A 474 -30.86 5.79 -20.18
CA LEU A 474 -31.85 6.50 -19.35
C LEU A 474 -32.95 5.56 -18.84
N LEU A 475 -33.48 4.69 -19.68
CA LEU A 475 -34.48 3.71 -19.26
C LEU A 475 -33.92 2.73 -18.23
N LEU A 476 -32.68 2.29 -18.39
CA LEU A 476 -31.98 1.43 -17.43
C LEU A 476 -31.48 2.18 -16.19
N ARG A 477 -31.68 3.50 -16.16
CA ARG A 477 -31.15 4.39 -15.13
C ARG A 477 -29.64 4.22 -14.88
N PHE A 478 -28.87 3.99 -15.97
CA PHE A 478 -27.41 4.12 -15.92
C PHE A 478 -27.03 5.58 -15.74
N TYR A 479 -27.86 6.48 -16.32
CA TYR A 479 -27.85 7.90 -16.07
C TYR A 479 -29.24 8.34 -15.58
N ASP A 480 -29.29 9.28 -14.65
CA ASP A 480 -30.51 9.94 -14.23
C ASP A 480 -30.63 11.29 -14.94
N LEU A 481 -31.86 11.75 -15.17
CA LEU A 481 -32.12 13.11 -15.64
C LEU A 481 -31.62 14.09 -14.55
N LYS A 482 -30.80 15.05 -14.95
CA LYS A 482 -30.27 16.07 -14.05
C LYS A 482 -31.31 17.20 -13.86
N PRO A 483 -31.13 18.06 -12.83
CA PRO A 483 -32.03 19.22 -12.64
C PRO A 483 -32.06 20.20 -13.83
N THR A 484 -31.01 20.17 -14.67
CA THR A 484 -30.91 20.97 -15.90
C THR A 484 -31.59 20.31 -17.11
N ASP A 485 -31.93 19.02 -17.01
CA ASP A 485 -32.62 18.27 -18.06
C ASP A 485 -34.15 18.45 -17.92
N TYR A 486 -34.86 18.22 -18.98
CA TYR A 486 -36.33 18.37 -19.00
C TYR A 486 -36.99 17.03 -19.30
N GLY A 487 -38.25 16.93 -18.88
CA GLY A 487 -39.09 15.78 -19.13
C GLY A 487 -39.02 14.74 -18.02
N ARG A 488 -39.76 13.64 -18.24
CA ARG A 488 -39.78 12.48 -17.30
C ARG A 488 -39.92 11.18 -18.07
N ILE A 489 -39.54 10.11 -17.42
CA ILE A 489 -39.71 8.74 -17.91
C ILE A 489 -40.58 7.99 -16.90
N THR A 490 -41.62 7.36 -17.34
CA THR A 490 -42.51 6.59 -16.48
C THR A 490 -42.60 5.13 -16.94
N VAL A 491 -42.75 4.23 -15.97
CA VAL A 491 -43.06 2.80 -16.17
C VAL A 491 -44.35 2.53 -15.40
N ASP A 492 -45.37 2.02 -16.11
CA ASP A 492 -46.72 1.80 -15.59
C ASP A 492 -47.30 3.05 -14.91
N GLY A 493 -47.03 4.23 -15.48
CA GLY A 493 -47.47 5.53 -14.98
C GLY A 493 -46.68 6.11 -13.81
N VAL A 494 -45.73 5.37 -13.26
CA VAL A 494 -44.89 5.81 -12.13
C VAL A 494 -43.56 6.33 -12.67
N ASP A 495 -43.13 7.51 -12.20
CA ASP A 495 -41.80 8.05 -12.55
C ASP A 495 -40.69 7.12 -12.06
N ILE A 496 -39.77 6.73 -12.94
CA ILE A 496 -38.70 5.81 -12.63
C ILE A 496 -37.78 6.34 -11.51
N ASN A 497 -37.67 7.65 -11.32
CA ASN A 497 -36.84 8.27 -10.30
C ASN A 497 -37.39 8.13 -8.87
N THR A 498 -38.66 7.73 -8.71
CA THR A 498 -39.29 7.52 -7.39
C THR A 498 -38.78 6.27 -6.69
N TYR A 499 -38.26 5.31 -7.44
CA TYR A 499 -37.69 4.06 -6.88
C TYR A 499 -36.18 4.16 -6.64
N PRO A 500 -35.63 3.48 -5.62
CA PRO A 500 -34.20 3.16 -5.59
C PRO A 500 -33.80 2.37 -6.84
N LYS A 501 -32.62 2.63 -7.40
CA LYS A 501 -32.21 2.02 -8.69
C LYS A 501 -32.27 0.49 -8.68
N ARG A 502 -31.88 -0.14 -7.58
CA ARG A 502 -31.92 -1.60 -7.45
C ARG A 502 -33.35 -2.15 -7.42
N THR A 503 -34.27 -1.47 -6.73
CA THR A 503 -35.68 -1.79 -6.73
C THR A 503 -36.29 -1.63 -8.13
N TYR A 504 -36.00 -0.52 -8.81
CA TYR A 504 -36.48 -0.26 -10.17
C TYR A 504 -36.06 -1.36 -11.16
N ARG A 505 -34.80 -1.81 -11.09
CA ARG A 505 -34.23 -2.78 -12.04
C ARG A 505 -34.65 -4.24 -11.80
N GLN A 506 -35.49 -4.56 -10.78
CA GLN A 506 -35.87 -5.94 -10.44
C GLN A 506 -36.53 -6.70 -11.57
N HIS A 507 -37.32 -6.02 -12.39
CA HIS A 507 -38.10 -6.62 -13.47
C HIS A 507 -37.67 -6.13 -14.84
N ILE A 508 -36.44 -5.65 -14.98
CA ILE A 508 -35.83 -5.19 -16.22
C ILE A 508 -34.63 -6.09 -16.57
N GLY A 509 -34.63 -6.63 -17.77
CA GLY A 509 -33.54 -7.42 -18.33
C GLY A 509 -32.79 -6.64 -19.39
N ILE A 510 -31.51 -6.96 -19.56
CA ILE A 510 -30.66 -6.40 -20.61
C ILE A 510 -29.91 -7.51 -21.34
N ILE A 511 -29.81 -7.42 -22.65
CA ILE A 511 -28.92 -8.18 -23.48
C ILE A 511 -27.99 -7.20 -24.20
N LEU A 512 -26.69 -7.30 -23.89
CA LEU A 512 -25.66 -6.40 -24.45
C LEU A 512 -25.19 -6.90 -25.82
N GLN A 513 -24.70 -6.00 -26.64
CA GLN A 513 -24.05 -6.25 -27.91
C GLN A 513 -22.96 -7.30 -27.82
N GLU A 514 -22.06 -7.16 -26.85
CA GLU A 514 -21.05 -8.15 -26.51
C GLU A 514 -21.51 -8.98 -25.31
N PRO A 515 -21.80 -10.30 -25.48
CA PRO A 515 -22.26 -11.15 -24.40
C PRO A 515 -21.16 -11.32 -23.33
N ILE A 516 -21.48 -10.98 -22.09
CA ILE A 516 -20.55 -11.07 -20.95
C ILE A 516 -20.81 -12.39 -20.19
N LEU A 517 -19.80 -13.26 -20.21
CA LEU A 517 -19.79 -14.50 -19.44
C LEU A 517 -18.68 -14.47 -18.39
N PHE A 518 -18.98 -15.05 -17.24
CA PHE A 518 -18.04 -15.19 -16.12
C PHE A 518 -17.41 -16.57 -16.12
N LYS A 519 -16.19 -16.66 -15.59
CA LYS A 519 -15.55 -17.96 -15.38
C LYS A 519 -16.42 -18.82 -14.44
N GLY A 520 -16.70 -20.06 -14.84
CA GLY A 520 -17.55 -20.99 -14.11
C GLY A 520 -18.10 -22.06 -15.05
N THR A 521 -19.35 -22.47 -14.88
CA THR A 521 -20.04 -23.42 -15.79
C THR A 521 -21.10 -22.69 -16.62
N ILE A 522 -21.61 -23.35 -17.66
CA ILE A 522 -22.77 -22.85 -18.43
C ILE A 522 -23.93 -22.62 -17.45
N ALA A 523 -24.23 -23.62 -16.58
CA ALA A 523 -25.28 -23.49 -15.57
C ALA A 523 -25.08 -22.30 -14.63
N SER A 524 -23.87 -22.06 -14.15
CA SER A 524 -23.57 -20.94 -13.25
C SER A 524 -23.77 -19.58 -13.94
N ASN A 525 -23.49 -19.50 -15.24
CA ASN A 525 -23.71 -18.30 -16.06
C ASN A 525 -25.19 -18.04 -16.36
N VAL A 526 -26.00 -19.08 -16.52
CA VAL A 526 -27.45 -18.97 -16.71
C VAL A 526 -28.13 -18.59 -15.39
N LYS A 527 -27.83 -19.29 -14.32
CA LYS A 527 -28.38 -19.02 -12.95
C LYS A 527 -28.04 -17.60 -12.47
N PHE A 528 -26.86 -17.14 -12.74
CA PHE A 528 -26.34 -15.82 -12.35
C PHE A 528 -26.70 -15.39 -10.93
N GLY A 529 -26.59 -16.34 -9.99
CA GLY A 529 -26.88 -16.14 -8.57
C GLY A 529 -28.30 -16.48 -8.11
N LEU A 530 -29.18 -16.90 -9.01
CA LEU A 530 -30.49 -17.47 -8.63
C LEU A 530 -30.31 -18.89 -8.09
N ASP A 531 -31.01 -19.19 -7.00
CA ASP A 531 -31.03 -20.51 -6.40
C ASP A 531 -32.13 -21.37 -7.05
N VAL A 532 -31.82 -21.92 -8.20
CA VAL A 532 -32.74 -22.77 -8.99
C VAL A 532 -32.07 -24.11 -9.31
N PRO A 533 -32.83 -25.21 -9.47
CA PRO A 533 -32.30 -26.52 -9.81
C PRO A 533 -31.69 -26.53 -11.24
N ASP A 534 -30.75 -27.43 -11.49
CA ASP A 534 -30.11 -27.61 -12.80
C ASP A 534 -31.07 -28.03 -13.89
N GLU A 535 -32.14 -28.73 -13.53
CA GLU A 535 -33.20 -29.13 -14.45
C GLU A 535 -33.90 -27.92 -15.08
N GLU A 536 -34.15 -26.88 -14.31
CA GLU A 536 -34.75 -25.63 -14.79
C GLU A 536 -33.81 -24.92 -15.79
N VAL A 537 -32.50 -24.90 -15.49
CA VAL A 537 -31.48 -24.36 -16.41
C VAL A 537 -31.47 -25.13 -17.73
N TYR A 538 -31.52 -26.47 -17.67
CA TYR A 538 -31.58 -27.32 -18.84
C TYR A 538 -32.85 -27.02 -19.67
N ASN A 539 -34.02 -26.98 -19.03
CA ASN A 539 -35.28 -26.72 -19.70
C ASN A 539 -35.33 -25.34 -20.38
N VAL A 540 -34.77 -24.32 -19.73
CA VAL A 540 -34.68 -22.96 -20.31
C VAL A 540 -33.77 -22.94 -21.53
N LEU A 541 -32.58 -23.59 -21.46
CA LEU A 541 -31.67 -23.69 -22.59
C LEU A 541 -32.32 -24.44 -23.76
N VAL A 542 -32.98 -25.56 -23.50
CA VAL A 542 -33.69 -26.32 -24.57
C VAL A 542 -34.81 -25.48 -25.21
N LYS A 543 -35.55 -24.73 -24.42
CA LYS A 543 -36.66 -23.85 -24.89
C LYS A 543 -36.20 -22.79 -25.87
N ILE A 544 -35.00 -22.28 -25.75
CA ILE A 544 -34.43 -21.27 -26.67
C ILE A 544 -33.63 -21.91 -27.83
N GLY A 545 -33.69 -23.23 -28.01
CA GLY A 545 -32.95 -23.93 -29.06
C GLY A 545 -31.49 -24.26 -28.71
N GLY A 546 -31.09 -24.14 -27.45
CA GLY A 546 -29.74 -24.41 -26.96
C GLY A 546 -29.39 -25.90 -26.77
N LYS A 547 -30.23 -26.82 -27.23
CA LYS A 547 -29.95 -28.27 -27.09
C LYS A 547 -28.62 -28.65 -27.77
N LYS A 548 -28.36 -28.14 -28.96
CA LYS A 548 -27.09 -28.38 -29.68
C LYS A 548 -25.87 -27.92 -28.88
N LEU A 549 -26.00 -26.84 -28.13
CA LEU A 549 -24.94 -26.32 -27.23
C LEU A 549 -24.67 -27.29 -26.08
N ILE A 550 -25.73 -27.82 -25.48
CA ILE A 550 -25.62 -28.75 -24.34
C ILE A 550 -24.99 -30.09 -24.83
N ASP A 551 -25.52 -30.64 -25.95
CA ASP A 551 -25.10 -31.93 -26.52
C ASP A 551 -23.68 -31.89 -27.09
N LYS A 552 -23.12 -30.71 -27.33
CA LYS A 552 -21.74 -30.52 -27.83
C LYS A 552 -20.68 -30.94 -26.81
N PHE A 553 -21.00 -30.84 -25.53
CA PHE A 553 -20.07 -31.06 -24.41
C PHE A 553 -20.49 -32.30 -23.61
N GLU A 554 -19.53 -33.14 -23.26
CA GLU A 554 -19.77 -34.36 -22.46
C GLU A 554 -20.38 -34.01 -21.08
N ASP A 555 -19.93 -32.88 -20.47
CA ASP A 555 -20.41 -32.38 -19.20
C ASP A 555 -21.75 -31.57 -19.30
N GLY A 556 -22.30 -31.41 -20.51
CA GLY A 556 -23.54 -30.68 -20.74
C GLY A 556 -23.53 -29.28 -20.22
N ILE A 557 -24.51 -28.95 -19.34
CA ILE A 557 -24.63 -27.62 -18.69
C ILE A 557 -23.53 -27.34 -17.66
N HIS A 558 -22.76 -28.35 -17.22
CA HIS A 558 -21.64 -28.22 -16.30
C HIS A 558 -20.31 -27.91 -17.01
N HIS A 559 -20.31 -27.83 -18.33
CA HIS A 559 -19.11 -27.49 -19.09
C HIS A 559 -18.50 -26.16 -18.62
N GLU A 560 -17.17 -26.17 -18.43
CA GLU A 560 -16.43 -25.01 -17.93
C GLU A 560 -16.39 -23.89 -18.97
N VAL A 561 -16.82 -22.72 -18.55
CA VAL A 561 -16.73 -21.46 -19.29
C VAL A 561 -15.45 -20.74 -18.86
N THR A 562 -14.53 -20.53 -19.78
CA THR A 562 -13.30 -19.78 -19.51
C THR A 562 -13.60 -18.29 -19.38
N ARG A 563 -12.62 -17.49 -18.93
CA ARG A 563 -12.78 -16.04 -18.75
C ARG A 563 -13.31 -15.38 -20.04
N GLY A 564 -14.45 -14.70 -19.95
CA GLY A 564 -15.14 -14.05 -21.08
C GLY A 564 -15.69 -15.02 -22.11
N GLY A 565 -15.80 -16.33 -21.78
CA GLY A 565 -16.30 -17.35 -22.70
C GLY A 565 -15.37 -17.61 -23.90
N GLY A 566 -14.05 -17.51 -23.73
CA GLY A 566 -13.08 -17.64 -24.81
C GLY A 566 -13.13 -18.99 -25.54
N ASN A 567 -13.71 -20.01 -24.92
CA ASN A 567 -13.92 -21.36 -25.47
C ASN A 567 -15.28 -21.57 -26.16
N LEU A 568 -16.10 -20.52 -26.26
CA LEU A 568 -17.42 -20.57 -26.87
C LEU A 568 -17.51 -19.62 -28.07
N SER A 569 -18.31 -19.98 -29.09
CA SER A 569 -18.61 -19.10 -30.19
C SER A 569 -19.49 -17.92 -29.75
N LEU A 570 -19.57 -16.87 -30.55
CA LEU A 570 -20.38 -15.69 -30.25
C LEU A 570 -21.86 -16.04 -30.10
N GLY A 571 -22.41 -16.90 -30.97
CA GLY A 571 -23.79 -17.38 -30.88
C GLY A 571 -24.07 -18.19 -29.63
N GLU A 572 -23.15 -19.09 -29.25
CA GLU A 572 -23.26 -19.87 -28.02
C GLU A 572 -23.27 -18.95 -26.76
N LYS A 573 -22.44 -17.91 -26.74
CA LYS A 573 -22.45 -16.90 -25.68
C LYS A 573 -23.78 -16.16 -25.62
N GLN A 574 -24.33 -15.78 -26.76
CA GLN A 574 -25.62 -15.10 -26.84
C GLN A 574 -26.75 -16.00 -26.31
N LEU A 575 -26.78 -17.29 -26.70
CA LEU A 575 -27.76 -18.24 -26.16
C LEU A 575 -27.71 -18.32 -24.62
N ILE A 576 -26.54 -18.38 -24.04
CA ILE A 576 -26.39 -18.37 -22.57
C ILE A 576 -26.96 -17.08 -21.97
N CYS A 577 -26.76 -15.93 -22.62
CA CYS A 577 -27.34 -14.66 -22.18
C CYS A 577 -28.87 -14.65 -22.35
N PHE A 578 -29.43 -15.20 -23.41
CA PHE A 578 -30.88 -15.35 -23.59
C PHE A 578 -31.47 -16.30 -22.51
N ALA A 579 -30.81 -17.43 -22.22
CA ALA A 579 -31.23 -18.34 -21.16
C ALA A 579 -31.24 -17.65 -19.79
N ARG A 580 -30.21 -16.85 -19.49
CA ARG A 580 -30.16 -16.05 -18.27
C ARG A 580 -31.37 -15.12 -18.15
N VAL A 581 -31.70 -14.39 -19.21
CA VAL A 581 -32.84 -13.48 -19.22
C VAL A 581 -34.16 -14.22 -19.09
N LEU A 582 -34.32 -15.38 -19.78
CA LEU A 582 -35.52 -16.17 -19.67
C LEU A 582 -35.76 -16.73 -18.27
N LEU A 583 -34.67 -17.17 -17.62
CA LEU A 583 -34.71 -17.67 -16.23
C LEU A 583 -35.03 -16.55 -15.22
N TYR A 584 -34.51 -15.33 -15.47
CA TYR A 584 -34.77 -14.15 -14.62
C TYR A 584 -36.19 -13.59 -14.78
N ASP A 585 -36.87 -13.86 -15.85
CA ASP A 585 -38.21 -13.47 -16.20
C ASP A 585 -38.55 -11.97 -16.04
N PRO A 586 -37.82 -11.05 -16.69
CA PRO A 586 -38.13 -9.63 -16.62
C PRO A 586 -39.43 -9.30 -17.33
N ALA A 587 -40.11 -8.21 -16.92
CA ALA A 587 -41.28 -7.66 -17.62
C ALA A 587 -40.87 -6.78 -18.81
N ILE A 588 -39.75 -6.08 -18.68
CA ILE A 588 -39.17 -5.20 -19.71
C ILE A 588 -37.81 -5.76 -20.11
N LEU A 589 -37.59 -5.93 -21.40
CA LEU A 589 -36.35 -6.38 -21.97
C LEU A 589 -35.75 -5.31 -22.90
N VAL A 590 -34.53 -4.91 -22.63
CA VAL A 590 -33.75 -4.00 -23.48
C VAL A 590 -32.65 -4.77 -24.16
N MET A 591 -32.53 -4.64 -25.46
CA MET A 591 -31.53 -5.35 -26.26
C MET A 591 -30.72 -4.37 -27.10
N ASP A 592 -29.40 -4.46 -26.99
CA ASP A 592 -28.48 -3.77 -27.90
C ASP A 592 -27.93 -4.83 -28.87
N GLU A 593 -28.42 -4.81 -30.10
CA GLU A 593 -28.10 -5.82 -31.09
C GLU A 593 -26.90 -5.41 -31.94
N ALA A 594 -25.84 -6.24 -31.91
CA ALA A 594 -24.87 -6.26 -32.98
C ALA A 594 -24.50 -7.69 -33.34
N THR A 595 -25.15 -8.18 -34.35
CA THR A 595 -24.86 -9.47 -34.98
C THR A 595 -23.87 -9.33 -36.15
N ALA A 596 -22.99 -8.37 -36.16
CA ALA A 596 -21.95 -8.24 -37.17
C ALA A 596 -21.03 -9.48 -37.15
N ASN A 597 -20.84 -10.11 -38.34
CA ASN A 597 -19.97 -11.28 -38.54
C ASN A 597 -20.46 -12.61 -37.94
N ILE A 598 -21.78 -12.86 -37.92
CA ILE A 598 -22.33 -14.17 -37.55
C ILE A 598 -22.80 -14.90 -38.84
N ASP A 599 -22.57 -16.21 -38.90
CA ASP A 599 -23.06 -17.07 -39.97
C ASP A 599 -24.60 -17.19 -39.95
N THR A 600 -25.20 -17.54 -41.08
CA THR A 600 -26.66 -17.57 -41.28
C THR A 600 -27.38 -18.56 -40.35
N GLU A 601 -26.76 -19.71 -40.04
CA GLU A 601 -27.35 -20.71 -39.12
C GLU A 601 -27.41 -20.18 -37.70
N THR A 602 -26.36 -19.55 -37.26
CA THR A 602 -26.30 -18.90 -35.90
C THR A 602 -27.26 -17.72 -35.84
N GLU A 603 -27.42 -16.94 -36.91
CA GLU A 603 -28.39 -15.80 -36.93
C GLU A 603 -29.84 -16.31 -36.78
N GLU A 604 -30.20 -17.40 -37.49
CA GLU A 604 -31.54 -18.00 -37.37
C GLU A 604 -31.81 -18.53 -35.96
N MET A 605 -30.81 -19.16 -35.36
CA MET A 605 -30.88 -19.67 -33.99
C MET A 605 -31.09 -18.52 -32.97
N ILE A 606 -30.37 -17.41 -33.12
CA ILE A 606 -30.52 -16.20 -32.27
C ILE A 606 -31.92 -15.58 -32.47
N GLN A 607 -32.39 -15.51 -33.70
CA GLN A 607 -33.71 -14.95 -33.99
C GLN A 607 -34.83 -15.79 -33.37
N ASN A 608 -34.73 -17.12 -33.42
CA ASN A 608 -35.66 -18.02 -32.76
C ASN A 608 -35.63 -17.86 -31.23
N ALA A 609 -34.44 -17.77 -30.64
CA ALA A 609 -34.27 -17.51 -29.21
C ALA A 609 -34.91 -16.16 -28.80
N LEU A 610 -34.69 -15.12 -29.60
CA LEU A 610 -35.33 -13.80 -29.41
C LEU A 610 -36.85 -13.89 -29.37
N ASN A 611 -37.46 -14.56 -30.34
CA ASN A 611 -38.92 -14.72 -30.40
C ASN A 611 -39.48 -15.43 -29.15
N VAL A 612 -38.71 -16.40 -28.58
CA VAL A 612 -39.10 -17.09 -27.35
C VAL A 612 -38.98 -16.15 -26.13
N VAL A 613 -37.89 -15.41 -26.05
CA VAL A 613 -37.63 -14.52 -24.90
C VAL A 613 -38.49 -13.26 -24.94
N ALA A 614 -38.90 -12.78 -26.12
CA ALA A 614 -39.76 -11.59 -26.26
C ALA A 614 -41.23 -11.85 -25.84
N LYS A 615 -41.67 -13.11 -25.91
CA LYS A 615 -43.09 -13.45 -25.66
C LYS A 615 -43.54 -13.10 -24.26
N GLY A 616 -44.58 -12.24 -24.16
CA GLY A 616 -45.17 -11.78 -22.90
C GLY A 616 -44.36 -10.72 -22.17
N ARG A 617 -43.46 -10.02 -22.86
CA ARG A 617 -42.62 -8.93 -22.34
C ARG A 617 -42.70 -7.71 -23.24
N THR A 618 -42.46 -6.54 -22.67
CA THR A 618 -42.22 -5.33 -23.45
C THR A 618 -40.76 -5.33 -23.87
N VAL A 619 -40.47 -5.27 -25.18
CA VAL A 619 -39.14 -5.40 -25.72
C VAL A 619 -38.71 -4.16 -26.48
N ILE A 620 -37.57 -3.62 -26.13
CA ILE A 620 -36.94 -2.50 -26.85
C ILE A 620 -35.63 -3.00 -27.47
N ILE A 621 -35.56 -2.91 -28.81
CA ILE A 621 -34.40 -3.41 -29.57
C ILE A 621 -33.70 -2.22 -30.23
N ILE A 622 -32.42 -2.01 -29.92
CA ILE A 622 -31.54 -1.12 -30.69
C ILE A 622 -30.99 -1.95 -31.84
N ALA A 623 -31.54 -1.79 -33.02
CA ALA A 623 -31.17 -2.64 -34.13
C ALA A 623 -30.09 -2.00 -35.02
N HIS A 624 -29.08 -2.78 -35.32
CA HIS A 624 -28.13 -2.55 -36.39
C HIS A 624 -28.46 -3.39 -37.64
N ARG A 625 -29.25 -4.47 -37.50
CA ARG A 625 -29.77 -5.27 -38.62
C ARG A 625 -31.28 -5.11 -38.75
N LEU A 626 -31.70 -4.92 -39.98
CA LEU A 626 -33.12 -4.73 -40.29
C LEU A 626 -33.94 -6.01 -40.23
N SER A 627 -33.30 -7.20 -40.36
CA SER A 627 -33.96 -8.50 -40.20
C SER A 627 -34.66 -8.63 -38.84
N THR A 628 -34.05 -8.10 -37.80
CA THR A 628 -34.56 -8.22 -36.41
C THR A 628 -35.79 -7.30 -36.19
N ILE A 629 -35.78 -6.10 -36.76
CA ILE A 629 -36.85 -5.10 -36.51
C ILE A 629 -37.99 -5.19 -37.50
N LYS A 630 -37.85 -5.92 -38.61
CA LYS A 630 -38.92 -6.10 -39.57
C LYS A 630 -40.20 -6.64 -38.94
N ASN A 631 -40.06 -7.47 -37.90
CA ASN A 631 -41.18 -8.09 -37.19
C ASN A 631 -41.55 -7.32 -35.91
N ALA A 632 -40.99 -6.13 -35.65
CA ALA A 632 -41.37 -5.29 -34.52
C ALA A 632 -42.75 -4.68 -34.72
N ASP A 633 -43.54 -4.60 -33.65
CA ASP A 633 -44.88 -3.98 -33.67
C ASP A 633 -44.78 -2.50 -34.01
N LYS A 634 -43.71 -1.86 -33.60
CA LYS A 634 -43.44 -0.44 -33.80
C LYS A 634 -41.98 -0.20 -34.09
N ILE A 635 -41.67 0.66 -35.03
CA ILE A 635 -40.29 1.13 -35.31
C ILE A 635 -40.24 2.64 -35.07
N VAL A 636 -39.23 3.07 -34.33
CA VAL A 636 -38.95 4.47 -34.01
C VAL A 636 -37.63 4.88 -34.63
N VAL A 637 -37.64 5.90 -35.46
CA VAL A 637 -36.44 6.43 -36.10
C VAL A 637 -35.95 7.65 -35.34
N LEU A 638 -34.71 7.55 -34.82
CA LEU A 638 -34.02 8.66 -34.17
C LEU A 638 -33.05 9.33 -35.15
N HIS A 639 -33.14 10.65 -35.25
CA HIS A 639 -32.20 11.45 -36.04
C HIS A 639 -31.80 12.73 -35.27
N ASN A 640 -30.50 12.95 -35.12
CA ASN A 640 -29.93 14.10 -34.40
C ASN A 640 -30.57 14.36 -33.00
N GLY A 641 -30.86 13.30 -32.27
CA GLY A 641 -31.41 13.36 -30.91
C GLY A 641 -32.92 13.61 -30.85
N LYS A 642 -33.66 13.53 -31.98
CA LYS A 642 -35.11 13.70 -32.06
C LYS A 642 -35.76 12.45 -32.60
N LYS A 643 -37.01 12.20 -32.20
CA LYS A 643 -37.90 11.23 -32.87
C LYS A 643 -38.36 11.83 -34.20
N PHE A 644 -38.03 11.16 -35.31
CA PHE A 644 -38.29 11.65 -36.66
C PHE A 644 -39.44 10.90 -37.33
N GLU A 645 -39.44 9.57 -37.23
CA GLU A 645 -40.47 8.68 -37.80
C GLU A 645 -40.92 7.67 -36.75
N GLU A 646 -42.17 7.25 -36.81
CA GLU A 646 -42.73 6.17 -35.98
C GLU A 646 -43.82 5.46 -36.79
N GLY A 647 -43.85 4.12 -36.76
CA GLY A 647 -44.85 3.31 -37.46
C GLY A 647 -44.39 1.84 -37.61
N THR A 648 -45.19 1.06 -38.29
CA THR A 648 -44.83 -0.33 -38.65
C THR A 648 -43.83 -0.35 -39.83
N HIS A 649 -43.20 -1.49 -40.03
CA HIS A 649 -42.26 -1.69 -41.17
C HIS A 649 -42.90 -1.31 -42.50
N GLN A 650 -44.16 -1.75 -42.74
CA GLN A 650 -44.88 -1.49 -44.02
C GLN A 650 -45.16 -0.02 -44.21
N GLU A 651 -45.69 0.68 -43.18
CA GLU A 651 -45.97 2.10 -43.22
C GLU A 651 -44.73 2.94 -43.53
N LEU A 652 -43.61 2.65 -42.84
CA LEU A 652 -42.38 3.42 -42.99
C LEU A 652 -41.69 3.17 -44.34
N ILE A 653 -41.84 1.99 -44.94
CA ILE A 653 -41.34 1.72 -46.30
C ILE A 653 -42.14 2.52 -47.35
N VAL A 654 -43.50 2.58 -47.18
CA VAL A 654 -44.38 3.34 -48.07
C VAL A 654 -44.12 4.85 -47.97
N ASN A 655 -43.86 5.34 -46.76
CA ASN A 655 -43.58 6.77 -46.51
C ASN A 655 -42.29 7.26 -47.14
N ASN A 656 -41.40 6.32 -47.58
CA ASN A 656 -40.15 6.60 -48.28
C ASN A 656 -39.22 7.59 -47.55
N GLY A 657 -39.22 7.53 -46.24
CA GLY A 657 -38.45 8.41 -45.34
C GLY A 657 -37.05 7.90 -45.03
N ILE A 658 -36.52 8.31 -43.87
CA ILE A 658 -35.17 7.91 -43.40
C ILE A 658 -35.09 6.38 -43.21
N TYR A 659 -36.12 5.74 -42.63
CA TYR A 659 -36.21 4.30 -42.48
C TYR A 659 -36.09 3.57 -43.80
N ALA A 660 -36.88 3.96 -44.82
CA ALA A 660 -36.84 3.34 -46.13
C ALA A 660 -35.45 3.45 -46.80
N ASN A 661 -34.78 4.57 -46.61
CA ASN A 661 -33.41 4.76 -47.13
C ASN A 661 -32.39 3.86 -46.42
N ILE A 662 -32.47 3.75 -45.11
CA ILE A 662 -31.59 2.83 -44.31
C ILE A 662 -31.85 1.39 -44.75
N TYR A 663 -33.14 1.00 -44.91
CA TYR A 663 -33.54 -0.34 -45.34
C TYR A 663 -32.95 -0.68 -46.71
N ARG A 664 -33.15 0.18 -47.72
CA ARG A 664 -32.63 -0.04 -49.09
C ARG A 664 -31.12 -0.11 -49.14
N SER A 665 -30.44 0.70 -48.33
CA SER A 665 -28.97 0.69 -48.27
C SER A 665 -28.43 -0.64 -47.72
N GLN A 666 -29.09 -1.22 -46.69
CA GLN A 666 -28.67 -2.50 -46.13
C GLN A 666 -29.03 -3.68 -47.03
N VAL A 667 -30.20 -3.66 -47.67
CA VAL A 667 -30.57 -4.73 -48.65
C VAL A 667 -29.63 -4.75 -49.85
N LYS A 668 -29.17 -3.58 -50.34
CA LYS A 668 -28.16 -3.51 -51.42
C LYS A 668 -26.77 -4.02 -51.02
N LEU A 669 -26.44 -3.98 -49.75
CA LEU A 669 -25.16 -4.49 -49.24
C LEU A 669 -25.20 -5.99 -48.96
N SER A 670 -26.38 -6.59 -48.86
CA SER A 670 -26.59 -8.04 -48.64
C SER A 670 -26.84 -8.81 -49.92
N GLN A 671 -26.98 -8.16 -51.03
CA GLN A 671 -26.92 -8.73 -52.41
C GLN A 671 -25.54 -8.52 -53.01
#